data_fb8287ff88be746ed844948ad206d4a1
#
_entry.id   fb8287ff88be746ed844948ad206d4a1
#
_cell.length_a   1.000
_cell.length_b   1.000
_cell.length_c   1.000
_cell.angle_alpha   90.00
_cell.angle_beta   90.00
_cell.angle_gamma   90.00
#
_symmetry.space_group_name_H-M   'P 1'
#
loop_
_entity.id
_entity.type
_entity.pdbx_description
1 polymer ?
#
loop_
_entity_poly.entity_id
_entity_poly.type
_entity_poly.pdbx_seq_one_letter_code
_entity_poly.pdbx_strand_id
1 'polypeptide(L)'
;MKKTLLFLCILCTLTQAYAWKPQFAGHRGSYRGVENTEEAFLNGINHYGYTGLECDIKVTSDKQCVCWHDDDLSRVGHSVTIANTTLAALQELTLTQTRSGNTYTAKICTADRYLEICKENNAFPIIELKWASGINNNDMSNFYVLYNLIKKHGLEDKAIILTSMQKSLEYVRTNHPALKCQFLCYEVTEARYEWCKTWGISPSVQTGGLSKYMARKCHDAGMEVACWTVNSEANYVSHGELGCTTMTCDYLMPSDMPELEEVDWEALSPTQPVEAIYVTELFNHTEAAGTLPAGFPTTLEGSYTQAQQSAYIDGLFYVADYNAKKVICVDTAGVVTDPNIPTLRHGICRDDAGNLILHTSPDGASEPKQLTVYKAEDTTAYVIDIKLNNNGQTNFPTASGDIFSDAGGYVYFFPNKQNFVEVVKIAGGKYVSTTSCAVSLTGTTAGYVIPIDNDPNHFIYQVRSSGYHLYKNGDKGSYLTTPNGTTAPSRNNSVGGALFELNGHEMFVYMSGSHYKGGWTLRDMTSPELTPMYTQPQLGNGGYNANASVGAFFHWERIDSVTVNLYEYCLGHGVAGWEISTAPHKIRVKDIAITPTEITINTGDTAHLQAIITPADATDQDVTWRMTPTARTAKFKSNGLTATLTSTKVGTYTITATLGDFQATCEVNFIDPTTGVSDVQTSSEEVKKVIQGGQLLIRHNEQIVNVLGQSVK
;
A
#
# COMPACT_ATOMS: atom_id res chain seq x y z
N MET A 1 1.41 -55.99 -31.28
CA MET A 1 0.62 -54.81 -30.89
C MET A 1 1.19 -54.26 -29.57
N LYS A 2 2.06 -53.26 -29.68
CA LYS A 2 2.70 -52.64 -28.52
C LYS A 2 1.86 -51.43 -28.12
N LYS A 3 1.36 -51.41 -26.88
CA LYS A 3 0.71 -50.24 -26.27
C LYS A 3 1.80 -49.28 -25.81
N THR A 4 1.89 -48.10 -26.41
CA THR A 4 2.75 -47.03 -25.98
C THR A 4 1.97 -46.23 -24.96
N LEU A 5 2.39 -46.29 -23.70
CA LEU A 5 1.88 -45.49 -22.60
C LEU A 5 2.63 -44.14 -22.61
N LEU A 6 1.94 -43.05 -22.94
CA LEU A 6 2.50 -41.70 -22.90
C LEU A 6 2.43 -41.19 -21.47
N PHE A 7 3.57 -41.21 -20.78
CA PHE A 7 3.72 -40.53 -19.46
C PHE A 7 3.89 -39.03 -19.71
N LEU A 8 2.88 -38.27 -19.34
CA LEU A 8 2.95 -36.82 -19.28
C LEU A 8 3.71 -36.46 -18.00
N CYS A 9 5.03 -36.25 -18.10
CA CYS A 9 5.80 -35.63 -17.02
C CYS A 9 5.39 -34.14 -16.93
N ILE A 10 4.56 -33.81 -15.95
CA ILE A 10 4.41 -32.45 -15.49
C ILE A 10 5.72 -32.10 -14.77
N LEU A 11 6.60 -31.37 -15.46
CA LEU A 11 7.74 -30.69 -14.81
C LEU A 11 7.17 -29.57 -13.95
N CYS A 12 6.90 -29.85 -12.69
CA CYS A 12 6.90 -28.81 -11.67
C CYS A 12 8.33 -28.31 -11.58
N THR A 13 8.65 -27.23 -12.26
CA THR A 13 9.83 -26.42 -11.93
C THR A 13 9.55 -25.82 -10.54
N LEU A 14 10.00 -26.51 -9.51
CA LEU A 14 10.26 -25.90 -8.23
C LEU A 14 11.36 -24.87 -8.53
N THR A 15 10.99 -23.58 -8.64
CA THR A 15 11.93 -22.49 -8.52
C THR A 15 12.45 -22.58 -7.09
N GLN A 16 13.66 -23.10 -6.94
CA GLN A 16 14.40 -22.96 -5.69
C GLN A 16 14.63 -21.46 -5.55
N ALA A 17 13.94 -20.84 -4.62
CA ALA A 17 14.27 -19.49 -4.19
C ALA A 17 15.71 -19.56 -3.64
N TYR A 18 16.62 -18.84 -4.29
CA TYR A 18 17.99 -18.72 -3.81
C TYR A 18 17.98 -17.65 -2.72
N ALA A 19 18.22 -18.11 -1.50
CA ALA A 19 18.44 -17.20 -0.38
C ALA A 19 19.72 -16.39 -0.60
N TRP A 20 19.69 -15.10 -0.32
CA TRP A 20 20.82 -14.20 -0.47
C TRP A 20 20.96 -13.24 0.72
N LYS A 21 22.12 -12.62 0.86
CA LYS A 21 22.37 -11.56 1.84
C LYS A 21 23.09 -10.39 1.17
N PRO A 22 22.68 -9.15 1.43
CA PRO A 22 23.45 -7.96 1.09
C PRO A 22 24.83 -7.97 1.73
N GLN A 23 25.78 -7.26 1.13
CA GLN A 23 27.07 -7.00 1.75
C GLN A 23 26.92 -5.93 2.85
N PHE A 24 27.59 -6.12 3.97
CA PHE A 24 27.59 -5.17 5.07
C PHE A 24 28.88 -4.37 5.08
N ALA A 25 28.75 -3.04 5.22
CA ALA A 25 29.85 -2.12 5.43
C ALA A 25 29.70 -1.39 6.76
N GLY A 26 30.76 -1.32 7.55
CA GLY A 26 30.75 -0.61 8.82
C GLY A 26 30.81 0.89 8.61
N HIS A 27 29.73 1.62 8.98
CA HIS A 27 29.65 3.08 8.97
C HIS A 27 30.67 3.69 9.92
N ARG A 28 31.65 4.43 9.38
CA ARG A 28 32.81 4.95 10.11
C ARG A 28 33.55 3.88 10.90
N GLY A 29 33.60 2.67 10.31
CA GLY A 29 34.16 1.46 10.91
C GLY A 29 33.12 0.64 11.68
N SER A 30 32.70 1.09 12.84
CA SER A 30 31.65 0.46 13.65
C SER A 30 31.27 1.34 14.85
N TYR A 31 30.18 0.98 15.54
CA TYR A 31 29.75 1.69 16.76
C TYR A 31 30.60 1.34 18.00
N ARG A 32 31.55 0.38 17.87
CA ARG A 32 32.46 -0.06 18.93
C ARG A 32 33.86 0.53 18.71
N GLY A 33 34.12 1.63 19.38
CA GLY A 33 35.33 2.44 19.24
C GLY A 33 35.03 3.91 18.96
N VAL A 34 36.08 4.73 18.87
CA VAL A 34 35.95 6.09 18.31
C VAL A 34 35.78 5.96 16.81
N GLU A 35 34.79 6.64 16.25
CA GLU A 35 34.49 6.55 14.81
C GLU A 35 35.71 6.92 13.95
N ASN A 36 35.79 6.34 12.75
CA ASN A 36 36.86 6.63 11.79
C ASN A 36 38.26 6.38 12.35
N THR A 37 38.42 5.45 13.29
CA THR A 37 39.71 5.06 13.85
C THR A 37 40.05 3.60 13.59
N GLU A 38 41.34 3.26 13.73
CA GLU A 38 41.79 1.89 13.55
C GLU A 38 41.01 0.88 14.38
N GLU A 39 40.73 1.21 15.66
CA GLU A 39 39.98 0.34 16.54
C GLU A 39 38.55 0.12 16.03
N ALA A 40 37.85 1.17 15.55
CA ALA A 40 36.50 1.05 15.01
C ALA A 40 36.47 0.19 13.73
N PHE A 41 37.48 0.35 12.86
CA PHE A 41 37.61 -0.47 11.64
C PHE A 41 37.87 -1.94 11.97
N LEU A 42 38.82 -2.22 12.86
CA LEU A 42 39.10 -3.60 13.28
C LEU A 42 37.92 -4.25 14.01
N ASN A 43 37.19 -3.50 14.82
CA ASN A 43 35.95 -4.01 15.44
C ASN A 43 34.85 -4.26 14.39
N GLY A 44 34.76 -3.45 13.35
CA GLY A 44 33.84 -3.69 12.22
C GLY A 44 34.10 -5.07 11.59
N ILE A 45 35.36 -5.42 11.37
CA ILE A 45 35.73 -6.73 10.83
C ILE A 45 35.59 -7.84 11.88
N ASN A 46 36.32 -7.71 13.02
CA ASN A 46 36.51 -8.85 13.93
C ASN A 46 35.33 -9.11 14.87
N HIS A 47 34.59 -8.07 15.22
CA HIS A 47 33.45 -8.19 16.13
C HIS A 47 32.11 -8.28 15.37
N TYR A 48 31.90 -7.41 14.37
CA TYR A 48 30.64 -7.39 13.64
C TYR A 48 30.65 -8.29 12.41
N GLY A 49 31.79 -8.63 11.85
CA GLY A 49 31.90 -9.47 10.67
C GLY A 49 31.60 -8.75 9.35
N TYR A 50 31.81 -7.43 9.30
CA TYR A 50 31.58 -6.66 8.09
C TYR A 50 32.59 -7.02 7.00
N THR A 51 32.11 -7.09 5.76
CA THR A 51 32.92 -7.35 4.57
C THR A 51 33.41 -6.08 3.89
N GLY A 52 32.84 -4.93 4.27
CA GLY A 52 33.24 -3.59 3.84
C GLY A 52 33.42 -2.66 5.02
N LEU A 53 34.18 -1.61 4.83
CA LEU A 53 34.36 -0.54 5.81
C LEU A 53 34.10 0.80 5.12
N GLU A 54 33.32 1.65 5.75
CA GLU A 54 33.13 3.02 5.28
C GLU A 54 33.93 3.98 6.17
N CYS A 55 34.53 4.99 5.54
CA CYS A 55 35.23 6.07 6.21
C CYS A 55 35.00 7.41 5.53
N ASP A 56 35.08 8.49 6.32
CA ASP A 56 35.09 9.87 5.84
C ASP A 56 36.52 10.36 5.69
N ILE A 57 36.88 11.03 4.59
CA ILE A 57 38.22 11.56 4.34
C ILE A 57 38.29 13.07 4.51
N LYS A 58 39.31 13.51 5.20
CA LYS A 58 39.76 14.91 5.32
C LYS A 58 41.22 15.05 4.93
N VAL A 59 41.61 16.22 4.43
CA VAL A 59 42.98 16.54 4.07
C VAL A 59 43.58 17.54 5.08
N THR A 60 44.72 17.20 5.66
CA THR A 60 45.47 18.03 6.61
C THR A 60 46.18 19.20 5.94
N SER A 61 46.71 20.16 6.73
CA SER A 61 47.45 21.28 6.20
C SER A 61 48.72 20.89 5.42
N ASP A 62 49.35 19.76 5.77
CA ASP A 62 50.49 19.18 5.08
C ASP A 62 50.11 18.11 4.04
N LYS A 63 48.85 18.18 3.53
CA LYS A 63 48.31 17.37 2.44
C LYS A 63 48.33 15.87 2.70
N GLN A 64 48.11 15.44 3.93
CA GLN A 64 47.90 14.04 4.27
C GLN A 64 46.41 13.74 4.37
N CYS A 65 45.98 12.55 3.98
CA CYS A 65 44.60 12.10 4.12
C CYS A 65 44.38 11.39 5.46
N VAL A 66 43.41 11.84 6.24
CA VAL A 66 43.01 11.24 7.53
C VAL A 66 41.52 10.88 7.50
N CYS A 67 41.15 9.93 8.34
CA CYS A 67 39.75 9.48 8.48
C CYS A 67 39.06 10.28 9.58
N TRP A 68 38.08 11.14 9.22
CA TRP A 68 37.27 11.88 10.16
C TRP A 68 36.08 12.55 9.47
N HIS A 69 34.93 12.60 10.17
CA HIS A 69 33.69 13.11 9.58
C HIS A 69 33.60 14.65 9.61
N ASP A 70 33.80 15.27 10.77
CA ASP A 70 33.60 16.70 10.96
C ASP A 70 34.82 17.51 10.48
N ASP A 71 34.66 18.84 10.38
CA ASP A 71 35.78 19.71 9.96
C ASP A 71 36.80 19.91 11.08
N ASP A 72 36.38 19.67 12.32
CA ASP A 72 37.18 19.80 13.52
C ASP A 72 37.03 18.58 14.45
N LEU A 73 37.78 18.57 15.53
CA LEU A 73 37.82 17.53 16.55
C LEU A 73 37.03 17.92 17.83
N SER A 74 36.13 18.90 17.78
CA SER A 74 35.44 19.41 18.98
C SER A 74 34.58 18.32 19.65
N ARG A 75 33.95 17.46 18.88
CA ARG A 75 33.11 16.36 19.35
C ARG A 75 33.88 15.28 20.14
N VAL A 76 35.21 15.25 20.00
CA VAL A 76 36.08 14.31 20.69
C VAL A 76 37.11 14.98 21.60
N GLY A 77 36.79 16.22 22.01
CA GLY A 77 37.51 16.94 23.08
C GLY A 77 38.60 17.92 22.66
N HIS A 78 38.72 18.24 21.36
CA HIS A 78 39.78 19.12 20.87
C HIS A 78 39.26 20.23 19.94
N SER A 79 39.53 21.48 20.23
CA SER A 79 39.15 22.63 19.37
C SER A 79 40.15 22.83 18.24
N VAL A 80 40.31 21.85 17.37
CA VAL A 80 41.33 21.82 16.30
C VAL A 80 40.63 21.53 14.97
N THR A 81 40.90 22.37 13.96
CA THR A 81 40.41 22.17 12.59
C THR A 81 41.42 21.35 11.80
N ILE A 82 40.96 20.26 11.18
CA ILE A 82 41.84 19.29 10.48
C ILE A 82 42.59 19.96 9.33
N ALA A 83 41.90 20.74 8.48
CA ALA A 83 42.49 21.40 7.34
C ALA A 83 43.63 22.40 7.69
N ASN A 84 43.66 22.89 8.93
CA ASN A 84 44.67 23.83 9.41
C ASN A 84 45.76 23.19 10.27
N THR A 85 45.74 21.88 10.45
CA THR A 85 46.65 21.16 11.36
C THR A 85 47.41 20.09 10.57
N THR A 86 48.71 19.90 10.89
CA THR A 86 49.53 18.84 10.28
C THR A 86 49.15 17.45 10.82
N LEU A 87 49.40 16.42 10.07
CA LEU A 87 49.20 15.04 10.51
C LEU A 87 49.94 14.74 11.83
N ALA A 88 51.16 15.14 11.92
CA ALA A 88 51.97 14.92 13.14
C ALA A 88 51.30 15.56 14.38
N ALA A 89 50.80 16.77 14.27
CA ALA A 89 50.13 17.41 15.39
C ALA A 89 48.76 16.75 15.73
N LEU A 90 48.05 16.25 14.74
CA LEU A 90 46.78 15.49 14.97
C LEU A 90 47.05 14.16 15.66
N GLN A 91 48.14 13.47 15.34
CA GLN A 91 48.49 12.18 15.94
C GLN A 91 48.91 12.27 17.42
N GLU A 92 49.31 13.46 17.89
CA GLU A 92 49.57 13.68 19.33
C GLU A 92 48.27 13.71 20.14
N LEU A 93 47.13 14.07 19.53
CA LEU A 93 45.86 14.19 20.22
C LEU A 93 45.26 12.81 20.56
N THR A 94 44.62 12.73 21.73
CA THR A 94 43.84 11.53 22.08
C THR A 94 42.36 11.86 21.94
N LEU A 95 41.73 11.22 20.97
CA LEU A 95 40.30 11.37 20.69
C LEU A 95 39.48 10.57 21.72
N THR A 96 38.45 11.17 22.29
CA THR A 96 37.59 10.51 23.29
C THR A 96 36.15 10.60 22.85
N GLN A 97 35.46 9.45 22.77
CA GLN A 97 34.05 9.38 22.39
C GLN A 97 33.29 8.38 23.28
N THR A 98 32.12 8.78 23.75
CA THR A 98 31.20 7.88 24.50
C THR A 98 30.10 7.38 23.59
N ARG A 99 29.90 6.05 23.50
CA ARG A 99 28.86 5.40 22.73
C ARG A 99 28.23 4.29 23.55
N SER A 100 26.90 4.25 23.62
CA SER A 100 26.15 3.24 24.40
C SER A 100 26.67 3.07 25.84
N GLY A 101 27.04 4.17 26.51
CA GLY A 101 27.54 4.18 27.88
C GLY A 101 29.03 3.76 28.03
N ASN A 102 29.71 3.36 26.97
CA ASN A 102 31.13 3.03 26.97
C ASN A 102 31.98 4.21 26.44
N THR A 103 33.05 4.53 27.12
CA THR A 103 33.99 5.57 26.67
C THR A 103 35.18 4.90 26.01
N TYR A 104 35.48 5.34 24.80
CA TYR A 104 36.56 4.89 23.97
C TYR A 104 37.59 6.00 23.77
N THR A 105 38.83 5.63 23.63
CA THR A 105 39.93 6.54 23.30
C THR A 105 40.73 5.99 22.15
N ALA A 106 41.15 6.85 21.21
CA ALA A 106 41.94 6.44 20.05
C ALA A 106 42.84 7.58 19.55
N LYS A 107 43.66 7.30 18.60
CA LYS A 107 44.38 8.27 17.76
C LYS A 107 43.66 8.44 16.43
N ILE A 108 43.85 9.59 15.76
CA ILE A 108 43.33 9.78 14.41
C ILE A 108 43.93 8.74 13.47
N CYS A 109 43.11 8.10 12.65
CA CYS A 109 43.56 7.12 11.67
C CYS A 109 43.90 7.81 10.36
N THR A 110 45.01 7.40 9.72
CA THR A 110 45.34 7.84 8.37
C THR A 110 44.58 7.02 7.32
N ALA A 111 44.34 7.60 6.15
CA ALA A 111 43.78 6.85 5.02
C ALA A 111 44.70 5.69 4.59
N ASP A 112 46.01 5.84 4.76
CA ASP A 112 47.00 4.78 4.49
C ASP A 112 46.75 3.56 5.39
N ARG A 113 46.58 3.78 6.71
CA ARG A 113 46.30 2.69 7.67
C ARG A 113 44.92 2.06 7.45
N TYR A 114 43.89 2.88 7.17
CA TYR A 114 42.57 2.39 6.84
C TYR A 114 42.60 1.45 5.62
N LEU A 115 43.25 1.85 4.53
CA LEU A 115 43.38 1.02 3.32
C LEU A 115 44.22 -0.25 3.56
N GLU A 116 45.25 -0.16 4.40
CA GLU A 116 46.02 -1.33 4.84
C GLU A 116 45.12 -2.34 5.57
N ILE A 117 44.28 -1.88 6.52
CA ILE A 117 43.30 -2.73 7.24
C ILE A 117 42.32 -3.38 6.25
N CYS A 118 41.80 -2.63 5.29
CA CYS A 118 40.93 -3.19 4.26
C CYS A 118 41.62 -4.30 3.46
N LYS A 119 42.87 -4.06 3.04
CA LYS A 119 43.65 -5.05 2.30
C LYS A 119 43.94 -6.31 3.12
N GLU A 120 44.42 -6.15 4.35
CA GLU A 120 44.79 -7.25 5.26
C GLU A 120 43.61 -8.18 5.54
N ASN A 121 42.40 -7.63 5.59
CA ASN A 121 41.18 -8.35 5.94
C ASN A 121 40.27 -8.66 4.72
N ASN A 122 40.74 -8.41 3.51
CA ASN A 122 40.00 -8.58 2.27
C ASN A 122 38.65 -7.81 2.25
N ALA A 123 38.57 -6.70 2.98
CA ALA A 123 37.39 -5.82 3.01
C ALA A 123 37.42 -4.82 1.85
N PHE A 124 36.27 -4.47 1.32
CA PHE A 124 36.16 -3.40 0.33
C PHE A 124 36.02 -2.03 1.03
N PRO A 125 36.82 -1.03 0.62
CA PRO A 125 36.76 0.30 1.21
C PRO A 125 35.69 1.14 0.54
N ILE A 126 34.82 1.80 1.34
CA ILE A 126 33.92 2.88 0.93
C ILE A 126 34.49 4.18 1.50
N ILE A 127 34.82 5.12 0.61
CA ILE A 127 35.55 6.34 0.96
C ILE A 127 34.70 7.56 0.66
N GLU A 128 34.15 8.17 1.70
CA GLU A 128 33.32 9.35 1.53
C GLU A 128 34.15 10.63 1.46
N LEU A 129 33.93 11.40 0.39
CA LEU A 129 34.48 12.74 0.20
C LEU A 129 33.48 13.78 0.74
N LYS A 130 33.87 14.55 1.74
CA LYS A 130 33.07 15.61 2.34
C LYS A 130 33.32 16.98 1.71
N TRP A 131 32.36 17.92 1.80
CA TRP A 131 32.50 19.29 1.25
C TRP A 131 33.77 20.01 1.73
N ALA A 132 34.04 19.95 2.99
CA ALA A 132 35.22 20.58 3.60
C ALA A 132 36.42 19.62 3.73
N SER A 133 36.49 18.60 2.88
CA SER A 133 37.53 17.58 2.95
C SER A 133 38.87 18.03 2.35
N GLY A 134 38.88 19.17 1.62
CA GLY A 134 40.01 19.53 0.76
C GLY A 134 40.03 18.76 -0.57
N ILE A 135 39.02 17.94 -0.83
CA ILE A 135 38.72 17.25 -2.10
C ILE A 135 37.22 17.41 -2.33
N ASN A 136 36.80 18.31 -3.22
CA ASN A 136 35.40 18.63 -3.44
C ASN A 136 35.11 19.14 -4.86
N ASN A 137 33.85 19.48 -5.14
CA ASN A 137 33.39 19.97 -6.46
C ASN A 137 34.20 21.16 -7.03
N ASN A 138 34.83 21.96 -6.18
CA ASN A 138 35.57 23.14 -6.61
C ASN A 138 37.10 22.86 -6.74
N ASP A 139 37.59 21.86 -6.01
CA ASP A 139 39.01 21.51 -6.01
C ASP A 139 39.22 19.99 -5.80
N MET A 140 39.62 19.33 -6.85
CA MET A 140 39.98 17.90 -6.85
C MET A 140 41.52 17.71 -6.84
N SER A 141 42.31 18.77 -6.70
CA SER A 141 43.77 18.71 -6.81
C SER A 141 44.42 17.75 -5.79
N ASN A 142 43.83 17.63 -4.62
CA ASN A 142 44.36 16.70 -3.58
C ASN A 142 43.88 15.24 -3.76
N PHE A 143 42.99 14.95 -4.71
CA PHE A 143 42.49 13.59 -4.93
C PHE A 143 43.60 12.61 -5.30
N TYR A 144 44.66 13.12 -5.97
CA TYR A 144 45.81 12.29 -6.33
C TYR A 144 46.51 11.66 -5.10
N VAL A 145 46.51 12.32 -3.95
CA VAL A 145 47.08 11.79 -2.72
C VAL A 145 46.32 10.54 -2.28
N LEU A 146 45.01 10.65 -2.21
CA LEU A 146 44.11 9.53 -1.87
C LEU A 146 44.22 8.41 -2.92
N TYR A 147 44.20 8.74 -4.20
CA TYR A 147 44.29 7.76 -5.28
C TYR A 147 45.62 7.00 -5.25
N ASN A 148 46.75 7.68 -4.98
CA ASN A 148 48.04 7.02 -4.83
C ASN A 148 48.09 6.05 -3.66
N LEU A 149 47.39 6.33 -2.56
CA LEU A 149 47.22 5.40 -1.44
C LEU A 149 46.39 4.18 -1.84
N ILE A 150 45.26 4.37 -2.51
CA ILE A 150 44.41 3.28 -3.03
C ILE A 150 45.27 2.36 -3.93
N LYS A 151 46.03 2.96 -4.85
CA LYS A 151 46.94 2.24 -5.76
C LYS A 151 48.08 1.52 -5.04
N LYS A 152 48.68 2.17 -4.04
CA LYS A 152 49.75 1.57 -3.19
C LYS A 152 49.29 0.25 -2.57
N HIS A 153 48.02 0.19 -2.13
CA HIS A 153 47.45 -1.00 -1.51
C HIS A 153 46.85 -1.98 -2.53
N GLY A 154 46.78 -1.63 -3.83
CA GLY A 154 46.21 -2.46 -4.88
C GLY A 154 44.68 -2.68 -4.71
N LEU A 155 43.95 -1.63 -4.36
CA LEU A 155 42.51 -1.66 -4.06
C LEU A 155 41.67 -0.91 -5.12
N GLU A 156 42.23 -0.60 -6.29
CA GLU A 156 41.57 0.19 -7.32
C GLU A 156 40.27 -0.46 -7.84
N ASP A 157 40.23 -1.78 -7.88
CA ASP A 157 39.07 -2.56 -8.31
C ASP A 157 38.00 -2.77 -7.22
N LYS A 158 38.37 -2.54 -5.96
CA LYS A 158 37.48 -2.72 -4.80
C LYS A 158 37.02 -1.44 -4.15
N ALA A 159 37.79 -0.35 -4.31
CA ALA A 159 37.49 0.92 -3.67
C ALA A 159 36.28 1.59 -4.31
N ILE A 160 35.41 2.09 -3.45
CA ILE A 160 34.20 2.83 -3.80
C ILE A 160 34.37 4.27 -3.31
N ILE A 161 34.31 5.22 -4.23
CA ILE A 161 34.28 6.65 -3.87
C ILE A 161 32.82 7.06 -3.68
N LEU A 162 32.50 7.51 -2.50
CA LEU A 162 31.16 7.92 -2.08
C LEU A 162 31.11 9.43 -1.85
N THR A 163 30.12 10.12 -2.37
CA THR A 163 29.86 11.53 -2.04
C THR A 163 28.52 12.00 -2.62
N SER A 164 27.95 13.06 -2.03
CA SER A 164 26.79 13.81 -2.60
C SER A 164 27.20 14.86 -3.64
N MET A 165 28.50 15.00 -3.90
CA MET A 165 29.06 16.01 -4.80
C MET A 165 29.21 15.46 -6.23
N GLN A 166 28.24 15.74 -7.10
CA GLN A 166 28.17 15.22 -8.46
C GLN A 166 29.44 15.49 -9.28
N LYS A 167 29.94 16.74 -9.31
CA LYS A 167 31.14 17.09 -10.06
C LYS A 167 32.40 16.34 -9.61
N SER A 168 32.48 16.04 -8.34
CA SER A 168 33.58 15.21 -7.80
C SER A 168 33.53 13.79 -8.34
N LEU A 169 32.33 13.19 -8.41
CA LEU A 169 32.15 11.85 -8.99
C LEU A 169 32.39 11.85 -10.51
N GLU A 170 31.94 12.89 -11.22
CA GLU A 170 32.22 13.08 -12.66
C GLU A 170 33.75 13.13 -12.91
N TYR A 171 34.48 13.88 -12.08
CA TYR A 171 35.95 13.93 -12.15
C TYR A 171 36.57 12.53 -11.93
N VAL A 172 36.12 11.78 -10.91
CA VAL A 172 36.63 10.44 -10.63
C VAL A 172 36.34 9.49 -11.78
N ARG A 173 35.13 9.49 -12.29
CA ARG A 173 34.73 8.62 -13.42
C ARG A 173 35.51 8.94 -14.70
N THR A 174 35.82 10.22 -14.92
CA THR A 174 36.58 10.66 -16.11
C THR A 174 38.07 10.31 -16.01
N ASN A 175 38.70 10.54 -14.86
CA ASN A 175 40.16 10.45 -14.70
C ASN A 175 40.63 9.12 -14.09
N HIS A 176 39.76 8.41 -13.37
CA HIS A 176 40.06 7.16 -12.67
C HIS A 176 38.93 6.12 -12.90
N PRO A 177 38.67 5.70 -14.15
CA PRO A 177 37.51 4.87 -14.49
C PRO A 177 37.50 3.47 -13.85
N ALA A 178 38.61 3.01 -13.31
CA ALA A 178 38.72 1.74 -12.57
C ALA A 178 38.04 1.81 -11.19
N LEU A 179 37.94 3.02 -10.60
CA LEU A 179 37.29 3.19 -9.29
C LEU A 179 35.77 3.09 -9.43
N LYS A 180 35.16 2.37 -8.52
CA LYS A 180 33.69 2.37 -8.36
C LYS A 180 33.26 3.69 -7.71
N CYS A 181 32.08 4.18 -8.08
CA CYS A 181 31.53 5.42 -7.55
C CYS A 181 30.11 5.19 -7.06
N GLN A 182 29.78 5.78 -5.91
CA GLN A 182 28.45 5.81 -5.36
C GLN A 182 28.01 7.26 -5.07
N PHE A 183 26.81 7.60 -5.49
CA PHE A 183 26.20 8.90 -5.24
C PHE A 183 25.38 8.86 -3.95
N LEU A 184 25.87 9.56 -2.93
CA LEU A 184 25.20 9.68 -1.64
C LEU A 184 23.98 10.59 -1.78
N CYS A 185 22.78 10.05 -1.54
CA CYS A 185 21.53 10.79 -1.66
C CYS A 185 20.51 10.38 -0.60
N TYR A 186 19.59 11.28 -0.28
CA TYR A 186 18.50 11.00 0.64
C TYR A 186 17.40 10.17 -0.02
N GLU A 187 17.22 10.31 -1.33
CA GLU A 187 16.24 9.59 -2.13
C GLU A 187 16.75 9.40 -3.57
N VAL A 188 16.29 8.36 -4.25
CA VAL A 188 16.56 8.17 -5.68
C VAL A 188 15.40 8.77 -6.47
N THR A 189 15.57 10.01 -6.94
CA THR A 189 14.62 10.68 -7.85
C THR A 189 14.94 10.33 -9.30
N GLU A 190 14.01 10.58 -10.22
CA GLU A 190 14.21 10.37 -11.65
C GLU A 190 15.46 11.12 -12.17
N ALA A 191 15.63 12.38 -11.80
CA ALA A 191 16.79 13.20 -12.20
C ALA A 191 18.11 12.60 -11.67
N ARG A 192 18.13 12.10 -10.43
CA ARG A 192 19.31 11.46 -9.85
C ARG A 192 19.60 10.12 -10.51
N TYR A 193 18.57 9.33 -10.78
CA TYR A 193 18.69 8.08 -11.52
C TYR A 193 19.29 8.30 -12.92
N GLU A 194 18.75 9.21 -13.71
CA GLU A 194 19.23 9.49 -15.06
C GLU A 194 20.67 10.01 -15.05
N TRP A 195 21.04 10.84 -14.07
CA TRP A 195 22.42 11.28 -13.88
C TRP A 195 23.33 10.10 -13.51
N CYS A 196 22.95 9.26 -12.53
CA CYS A 196 23.69 8.08 -12.15
C CYS A 196 23.92 7.13 -13.33
N LYS A 197 22.86 6.87 -14.09
CA LYS A 197 22.89 6.04 -15.31
C LYS A 197 23.86 6.59 -16.35
N THR A 198 23.80 7.91 -16.62
CA THR A 198 24.66 8.58 -17.58
C THR A 198 26.14 8.42 -17.24
N TRP A 199 26.49 8.50 -15.97
CA TRP A 199 27.88 8.44 -15.49
C TRP A 199 28.33 7.03 -15.08
N GLY A 200 27.46 6.03 -15.10
CA GLY A 200 27.76 4.68 -14.60
C GLY A 200 28.10 4.68 -13.12
N ILE A 201 27.32 5.41 -12.32
CA ILE A 201 27.46 5.59 -10.87
C ILE A 201 26.28 4.93 -10.17
N SER A 202 26.53 4.17 -9.12
CA SER A 202 25.47 3.54 -8.31
C SER A 202 24.92 4.53 -7.27
N PRO A 203 23.60 4.58 -7.02
CA PRO A 203 23.07 5.35 -5.91
C PRO A 203 23.41 4.67 -4.56
N SER A 204 23.70 5.50 -3.55
CA SER A 204 23.77 5.12 -2.15
C SER A 204 22.76 5.96 -1.39
N VAL A 205 21.63 5.35 -1.05
CA VAL A 205 20.41 6.03 -0.63
C VAL A 205 20.17 5.89 0.87
N GLN A 206 19.61 6.92 1.49
CA GLN A 206 19.14 6.85 2.87
C GLN A 206 18.02 5.81 3.01
N THR A 207 17.95 5.14 4.16
CA THR A 207 16.83 4.25 4.47
C THR A 207 15.49 4.98 4.29
N GLY A 208 14.59 4.36 3.51
CA GLY A 208 13.32 4.96 3.11
C GLY A 208 13.33 5.81 1.86
N GLY A 209 14.50 6.10 1.28
CA GLY A 209 14.62 6.94 0.07
C GLY A 209 14.59 6.18 -1.26
N LEU A 210 14.33 4.87 -1.27
CA LEU A 210 14.23 4.03 -2.46
C LEU A 210 12.79 3.53 -2.62
N SER A 211 12.10 3.98 -3.64
CA SER A 211 10.78 3.45 -4.00
C SER A 211 10.91 2.13 -4.79
N LYS A 212 9.87 1.30 -4.77
CA LYS A 212 9.79 0.07 -5.57
C LYS A 212 10.05 0.34 -7.05
N TYR A 213 9.45 1.41 -7.59
CA TYR A 213 9.65 1.85 -8.97
C TYR A 213 11.11 2.16 -9.28
N MET A 214 11.79 2.94 -8.42
CA MET A 214 13.19 3.29 -8.64
C MET A 214 14.13 2.11 -8.42
N ALA A 215 13.82 1.21 -7.48
CA ALA A 215 14.54 -0.05 -7.31
C ALA A 215 14.52 -0.88 -8.59
N ARG A 216 13.34 -1.04 -9.19
CA ARG A 216 13.20 -1.77 -10.46
C ARG A 216 13.92 -1.07 -11.60
N LYS A 217 13.83 0.26 -11.73
CA LYS A 217 14.58 1.00 -12.77
C LYS A 217 16.08 0.83 -12.65
N CYS A 218 16.61 0.89 -11.43
CA CYS A 218 18.04 0.65 -11.19
C CYS A 218 18.44 -0.77 -11.60
N HIS A 219 17.66 -1.76 -11.21
CA HIS A 219 17.88 -3.15 -11.61
C HIS A 219 17.90 -3.33 -13.12
N ASP A 220 16.89 -2.82 -13.84
CA ASP A 220 16.76 -2.94 -15.29
C ASP A 220 17.90 -2.22 -16.04
N ALA A 221 18.49 -1.20 -15.41
CA ALA A 221 19.69 -0.52 -15.92
C ALA A 221 21.00 -1.20 -15.51
N GLY A 222 20.95 -2.32 -14.77
CA GLY A 222 22.11 -3.02 -14.24
C GLY A 222 22.88 -2.22 -13.18
N MET A 223 22.20 -1.29 -12.48
CA MET A 223 22.82 -0.49 -11.41
C MET A 223 22.61 -1.16 -10.06
N GLU A 224 23.71 -1.37 -9.34
CA GLU A 224 23.66 -1.72 -7.93
C GLU A 224 23.14 -0.54 -7.10
N VAL A 225 22.41 -0.82 -6.03
CA VAL A 225 21.95 0.20 -5.08
C VAL A 225 22.51 -0.14 -3.70
N ALA A 226 23.15 0.85 -3.05
CA ALA A 226 23.54 0.77 -1.64
C ALA A 226 22.56 1.58 -0.77
N CYS A 227 22.43 1.24 0.51
CA CYS A 227 21.65 2.02 1.45
C CYS A 227 22.38 2.27 2.79
N TRP A 228 22.03 3.39 3.44
CA TRP A 228 22.59 3.89 4.69
C TRP A 228 21.53 4.64 5.52
N THR A 229 21.59 4.72 6.87
CA THR A 229 22.32 3.79 7.71
C THR A 229 21.35 2.74 8.21
N VAL A 230 21.62 1.47 7.93
CA VAL A 230 20.73 0.34 8.24
C VAL A 230 21.04 -0.16 9.64
N ASN A 231 20.18 0.22 10.61
CA ASN A 231 20.40 -0.06 12.03
C ASN A 231 19.28 -0.87 12.68
N SER A 232 18.40 -1.48 11.88
CA SER A 232 17.33 -2.39 12.33
C SER A 232 17.11 -3.53 11.36
N GLU A 233 16.67 -4.68 11.86
CA GLU A 233 16.29 -5.81 11.03
C GLU A 233 15.19 -5.44 10.04
N ALA A 234 14.19 -4.65 10.46
CA ALA A 234 13.13 -4.18 9.57
C ALA A 234 13.68 -3.39 8.38
N ASN A 235 14.64 -2.46 8.60
CA ASN A 235 15.29 -1.75 7.51
C ASN A 235 16.16 -2.66 6.65
N TYR A 236 16.81 -3.66 7.25
CA TYR A 236 17.57 -4.66 6.51
C TYR A 236 16.66 -5.44 5.56
N VAL A 237 15.55 -5.99 6.07
CA VAL A 237 14.60 -6.76 5.27
C VAL A 237 13.99 -5.89 4.17
N SER A 238 13.41 -4.75 4.52
CA SER A 238 12.69 -3.90 3.56
C SER A 238 13.58 -3.38 2.42
N HIS A 239 14.87 -3.08 2.67
CA HIS A 239 15.78 -2.64 1.62
C HIS A 239 16.39 -3.82 0.84
N GLY A 240 16.52 -4.97 1.47
CA GLY A 240 16.89 -6.19 0.77
C GLY A 240 15.81 -6.63 -0.21
N GLU A 241 14.55 -6.57 0.17
CA GLU A 241 13.40 -6.82 -0.73
C GLU A 241 13.34 -5.83 -1.91
N LEU A 242 13.93 -4.65 -1.76
CA LEU A 242 14.14 -3.69 -2.85
C LEU A 242 15.44 -3.92 -3.64
N GLY A 243 16.19 -4.97 -3.34
CA GLY A 243 17.41 -5.35 -4.06
C GLY A 243 18.65 -4.51 -3.73
N CYS A 244 18.69 -3.84 -2.58
CA CYS A 244 19.91 -3.17 -2.13
C CYS A 244 21.02 -4.18 -1.87
N THR A 245 22.13 -4.08 -2.61
CA THR A 245 23.23 -5.04 -2.59
C THR A 245 24.27 -4.74 -1.49
N THR A 246 24.32 -3.51 -1.01
CA THR A 246 25.26 -3.07 0.04
C THR A 246 24.53 -2.26 1.09
N MET A 247 24.75 -2.59 2.36
CA MET A 247 24.14 -1.92 3.51
C MET A 247 25.21 -1.38 4.45
N THR A 248 25.25 -0.07 4.65
CA THR A 248 26.14 0.58 5.61
C THR A 248 25.46 0.62 6.97
N CYS A 249 26.11 0.05 8.01
CA CYS A 249 25.53 -0.20 9.32
C CYS A 249 26.45 0.31 10.44
N ASP A 250 25.86 0.74 11.57
CA ASP A 250 26.62 1.09 12.77
C ASP A 250 26.93 -0.14 13.63
N TYR A 251 25.96 -1.05 13.81
CA TYR A 251 26.04 -2.11 14.83
C TYR A 251 25.28 -3.40 14.52
N LEU A 252 24.61 -3.53 13.37
CA LEU A 252 23.94 -4.79 13.03
C LEU A 252 24.97 -5.88 12.71
N MET A 253 24.77 -7.06 13.24
CA MET A 253 25.60 -8.23 12.93
C MET A 253 25.02 -8.99 11.73
N PRO A 254 25.78 -9.16 10.63
CA PRO A 254 25.34 -9.95 9.48
C PRO A 254 24.92 -11.38 9.84
N SER A 255 25.55 -11.97 10.88
CA SER A 255 25.22 -13.32 11.38
C SER A 255 23.80 -13.41 11.95
N ASP A 256 23.29 -12.32 12.50
CA ASP A 256 22.00 -12.28 13.19
C ASP A 256 20.85 -11.95 12.21
N MET A 257 21.19 -11.49 10.99
CA MET A 257 20.20 -11.14 10.00
C MET A 257 19.70 -12.37 9.24
N PRO A 258 18.37 -12.44 8.95
CA PRO A 258 17.80 -13.52 8.15
C PRO A 258 18.40 -13.54 6.74
N GLU A 259 18.39 -14.69 6.11
CA GLU A 259 18.54 -14.79 4.67
C GLU A 259 17.28 -14.23 4.00
N LEU A 260 17.46 -13.48 2.91
CA LEU A 260 16.38 -12.90 2.14
C LEU A 260 16.03 -13.81 0.97
N GLU A 261 14.78 -13.82 0.58
CA GLU A 261 14.36 -14.45 -0.67
C GLU A 261 14.89 -13.65 -1.87
N GLU A 262 15.01 -14.30 -3.01
CA GLU A 262 15.35 -13.60 -4.26
C GLU A 262 14.30 -12.53 -4.54
N VAL A 263 14.77 -11.34 -4.94
CA VAL A 263 13.89 -10.20 -5.19
C VAL A 263 12.93 -10.52 -6.34
N ASP A 264 11.65 -10.45 -6.07
CA ASP A 264 10.63 -10.54 -7.12
C ASP A 264 10.53 -9.23 -7.89
N TRP A 265 11.38 -9.10 -8.91
CA TRP A 265 11.45 -7.89 -9.73
C TRP A 265 10.16 -7.65 -10.53
N GLU A 266 9.38 -8.67 -10.83
CA GLU A 266 8.09 -8.49 -11.49
C GLU A 266 7.07 -7.88 -10.54
N ALA A 267 7.08 -8.27 -9.27
CA ALA A 267 6.23 -7.67 -8.24
C ALA A 267 6.63 -6.21 -7.92
N LEU A 268 7.89 -5.84 -8.15
CA LEU A 268 8.36 -4.44 -8.00
C LEU A 268 8.08 -3.58 -9.24
N SER A 269 7.71 -4.19 -10.35
CA SER A 269 7.32 -3.44 -11.55
C SER A 269 5.87 -3.01 -11.47
N PRO A 270 5.56 -1.73 -11.66
CA PRO A 270 4.22 -1.39 -12.10
C PRO A 270 4.00 -2.11 -13.43
N THR A 271 2.98 -2.96 -13.49
CA THR A 271 2.68 -3.82 -14.64
C THR A 271 2.41 -3.03 -15.93
N GLN A 272 2.04 -1.76 -15.77
CA GLN A 272 1.89 -0.77 -16.85
C GLN A 272 2.19 0.62 -16.27
N PRO A 273 2.79 1.56 -17.02
CA PRO A 273 2.78 2.98 -16.64
C PRO A 273 1.34 3.44 -16.46
N VAL A 274 1.06 4.23 -15.43
CA VAL A 274 -0.25 4.87 -15.32
C VAL A 274 -0.33 5.97 -16.36
N GLU A 275 -0.83 5.61 -17.56
CA GLU A 275 -1.00 6.56 -18.67
C GLU A 275 -2.21 7.47 -18.48
N ALA A 276 -3.25 6.96 -17.78
CA ALA A 276 -4.48 7.70 -17.52
C ALA A 276 -5.13 7.22 -16.21
N ILE A 277 -5.84 8.14 -15.57
CA ILE A 277 -6.74 7.84 -14.44
C ILE A 277 -8.17 8.12 -14.92
N TYR A 278 -9.03 7.15 -14.72
CA TYR A 278 -10.45 7.24 -14.95
C TYR A 278 -11.16 7.38 -13.60
N VAL A 279 -11.96 8.43 -13.44
CA VAL A 279 -12.73 8.68 -12.23
C VAL A 279 -14.20 8.73 -12.61
N THR A 280 -14.98 7.82 -12.04
CA THR A 280 -16.43 7.73 -12.24
C THR A 280 -17.14 7.99 -10.93
N GLU A 281 -18.07 8.93 -10.89
CA GLU A 281 -18.90 9.19 -9.72
C GLU A 281 -19.85 8.00 -9.50
N LEU A 282 -19.83 7.41 -8.31
CA LEU A 282 -20.72 6.32 -7.90
C LEU A 282 -22.00 6.89 -7.29
N PHE A 283 -21.86 7.87 -6.43
CA PHE A 283 -22.96 8.62 -5.82
C PHE A 283 -22.43 9.97 -5.29
N ASN A 284 -23.35 10.92 -5.13
CA ASN A 284 -23.03 12.25 -4.64
C ASN A 284 -24.22 12.81 -3.85
N HIS A 285 -24.16 12.66 -2.54
CA HIS A 285 -25.19 13.15 -1.60
C HIS A 285 -24.63 14.33 -0.83
N THR A 286 -24.40 15.43 -1.54
CA THR A 286 -23.73 16.61 -1.00
C THR A 286 -24.54 17.89 -1.18
N GLU A 287 -24.15 18.92 -0.43
CA GLU A 287 -24.72 20.26 -0.54
C GLU A 287 -24.51 20.85 -1.95
N ALA A 288 -23.31 20.69 -2.52
CA ALA A 288 -22.99 21.21 -3.84
C ALA A 288 -23.83 20.53 -4.97
N ALA A 289 -24.14 19.26 -4.82
CA ALA A 289 -25.02 18.52 -5.72
C ALA A 289 -26.51 18.84 -5.49
N GLY A 290 -26.86 19.49 -4.39
CA GLY A 290 -28.25 19.75 -4.01
C GLY A 290 -29.02 18.51 -3.53
N THR A 291 -28.32 17.47 -3.16
CA THR A 291 -28.82 16.13 -2.80
C THR A 291 -28.49 15.74 -1.36
N LEU A 292 -28.21 16.72 -0.51
CA LEU A 292 -27.87 16.46 0.88
C LEU A 292 -29.00 15.68 1.58
N PRO A 293 -28.71 14.55 2.24
CA PRO A 293 -29.73 13.70 2.84
C PRO A 293 -30.51 14.41 3.96
N ALA A 294 -31.80 14.15 4.06
CA ALA A 294 -32.61 14.61 5.17
C ALA A 294 -32.12 13.97 6.48
N GLY A 295 -31.86 14.77 7.52
CA GLY A 295 -31.35 14.33 8.79
C GLY A 295 -29.80 14.22 8.85
N PHE A 296 -29.10 14.56 7.77
CA PHE A 296 -27.64 14.68 7.79
C PHE A 296 -27.22 15.81 8.74
N PRO A 297 -26.18 15.60 9.59
CA PRO A 297 -25.73 16.61 10.55
C PRO A 297 -25.01 17.75 9.86
N THR A 298 -25.72 18.85 9.60
CA THR A 298 -25.18 20.05 8.95
C THR A 298 -24.74 21.13 9.92
N THR A 299 -25.27 21.11 11.15
CA THR A 299 -25.01 22.14 12.16
C THR A 299 -23.77 21.81 12.96
N LEU A 300 -22.70 22.53 12.70
CA LEU A 300 -21.48 22.49 13.47
C LEU A 300 -21.49 23.69 14.44
N GLU A 301 -22.32 23.61 15.48
CA GLU A 301 -22.38 24.69 16.48
C GLU A 301 -21.14 24.69 17.38
N GLY A 302 -20.46 25.84 17.45
CA GLY A 302 -19.49 26.19 18.47
C GLY A 302 -18.06 25.73 18.21
N SER A 303 -17.19 25.74 19.06
CA SER A 303 -15.73 25.70 19.04
C SER A 303 -15.07 24.55 18.29
N TYR A 304 -13.77 24.65 18.10
CA TYR A 304 -12.79 23.70 17.48
C TYR A 304 -12.90 22.20 17.87
N THR A 305 -13.77 21.87 18.82
CA THR A 305 -13.91 20.54 19.40
C THR A 305 -15.02 19.71 18.75
N GLN A 306 -15.72 20.21 17.74
CA GLN A 306 -16.93 19.57 17.20
C GLN A 306 -16.76 18.96 15.82
N ALA A 307 -15.54 18.72 15.42
CA ALA A 307 -15.26 17.96 14.22
C ALA A 307 -15.76 16.52 14.37
N GLN A 308 -16.53 16.10 13.41
CA GLN A 308 -17.11 14.76 13.34
C GLN A 308 -16.22 13.91 12.43
N GLN A 309 -15.73 12.81 12.93
CA GLN A 309 -15.02 11.82 12.11
C GLN A 309 -16.01 10.80 11.59
N SER A 310 -15.68 10.16 10.48
CA SER A 310 -16.44 9.03 9.94
C SER A 310 -15.59 7.76 9.85
N ALA A 311 -16.30 6.62 9.79
CA ALA A 311 -15.79 5.35 9.30
C ALA A 311 -16.73 4.86 8.20
N TYR A 312 -16.19 4.11 7.23
CA TYR A 312 -17.00 3.50 6.16
C TYR A 312 -16.84 1.98 6.25
N ILE A 313 -17.95 1.27 6.40
CA ILE A 313 -17.99 -0.19 6.57
C ILE A 313 -19.22 -0.70 5.81
N ASP A 314 -19.02 -1.64 4.90
CA ASP A 314 -20.10 -2.37 4.18
C ASP A 314 -21.18 -1.49 3.57
N GLY A 315 -20.78 -0.43 2.88
CA GLY A 315 -21.72 0.49 2.20
C GLY A 315 -22.31 1.57 3.09
N LEU A 316 -21.89 1.66 4.36
CA LEU A 316 -22.40 2.62 5.34
C LEU A 316 -21.31 3.56 5.85
N PHE A 317 -21.56 4.85 5.82
CA PHE A 317 -20.79 5.83 6.60
C PHE A 317 -21.34 5.88 8.02
N TYR A 318 -20.48 5.57 8.99
CA TYR A 318 -20.73 5.79 10.41
C TYR A 318 -20.17 7.14 10.78
N VAL A 319 -21.02 8.08 11.18
CA VAL A 319 -20.63 9.45 11.50
C VAL A 319 -20.89 9.71 12.98
N ALA A 320 -19.85 10.13 13.71
CA ALA A 320 -19.98 10.51 15.11
C ALA A 320 -20.62 11.89 15.25
N ASP A 321 -21.93 11.97 15.45
CA ASP A 321 -22.63 13.23 15.74
C ASP A 321 -22.45 13.60 17.23
N TYR A 322 -21.51 14.49 17.48
CA TYR A 322 -21.20 14.94 18.83
C TYR A 322 -22.36 15.71 19.46
N ASN A 323 -23.10 16.49 18.70
CA ASN A 323 -24.20 17.29 19.22
C ASN A 323 -25.37 16.40 19.67
N ALA A 324 -25.71 15.41 18.87
CA ALA A 324 -26.73 14.43 19.21
C ALA A 324 -26.22 13.33 20.16
N LYS A 325 -24.89 13.26 20.41
CA LYS A 325 -24.20 12.24 21.25
C LYS A 325 -24.48 10.82 20.79
N LYS A 326 -24.57 10.62 19.49
CA LYS A 326 -24.82 9.31 18.86
C LYS A 326 -24.07 9.19 17.55
N VAL A 327 -23.93 7.97 17.08
CA VAL A 327 -23.51 7.69 15.72
C VAL A 327 -24.76 7.72 14.83
N ILE A 328 -24.63 8.29 13.65
CA ILE A 328 -25.62 8.14 12.57
C ILE A 328 -25.00 7.32 11.44
N CYS A 329 -25.81 6.63 10.67
CA CYS A 329 -25.38 5.96 9.45
C CYS A 329 -25.98 6.64 8.22
N VAL A 330 -25.16 6.74 7.16
CA VAL A 330 -25.59 7.22 5.85
C VAL A 330 -25.17 6.16 4.83
N ASP A 331 -26.09 5.61 4.07
CA ASP A 331 -25.78 4.66 3.03
C ASP A 331 -25.44 5.33 1.69
N THR A 332 -25.04 4.53 0.72
CA THR A 332 -24.69 4.99 -0.63
C THR A 332 -25.91 5.48 -1.45
N ALA A 333 -27.14 5.22 -0.98
CA ALA A 333 -28.36 5.77 -1.55
C ALA A 333 -28.79 7.09 -0.88
N GLY A 334 -28.03 7.56 0.13
CA GLY A 334 -28.32 8.79 0.87
C GLY A 334 -29.38 8.62 1.96
N VAL A 335 -29.65 7.41 2.42
CA VAL A 335 -30.57 7.16 3.51
C VAL A 335 -29.87 7.31 4.85
N VAL A 336 -30.39 8.20 5.70
CA VAL A 336 -29.86 8.42 7.05
C VAL A 336 -30.61 7.53 8.05
N THR A 337 -29.88 6.77 8.84
CA THR A 337 -30.41 5.87 9.87
C THR A 337 -29.71 6.06 11.22
N ASP A 338 -30.37 5.64 12.29
CA ASP A 338 -29.82 5.65 13.65
C ASP A 338 -29.52 4.21 14.11
N PRO A 339 -28.26 3.81 14.19
CA PRO A 339 -27.88 2.48 14.67
C PRO A 339 -28.01 2.31 16.18
N ASN A 340 -28.47 3.36 16.89
CA ASN A 340 -28.55 3.40 18.36
C ASN A 340 -27.19 3.20 19.06
N ILE A 341 -26.13 3.71 18.47
CA ILE A 341 -24.78 3.68 19.03
C ILE A 341 -24.49 5.02 19.71
N PRO A 342 -24.32 5.07 21.04
CA PRO A 342 -23.98 6.30 21.74
C PRO A 342 -22.51 6.69 21.49
N THR A 343 -22.25 7.99 21.37
CA THR A 343 -20.88 8.53 21.37
C THR A 343 -20.76 9.71 22.31
N LEU A 344 -19.63 9.84 22.97
CA LEU A 344 -19.30 10.98 23.83
C LEU A 344 -18.26 11.88 23.17
N ARG A 345 -17.73 11.49 22.00
CA ARG A 345 -16.58 12.10 21.36
C ARG A 345 -16.72 12.13 19.83
N HIS A 346 -15.78 12.82 19.21
CA HIS A 346 -15.69 13.01 17.77
C HIS A 346 -14.99 11.86 17.06
N GLY A 347 -14.19 11.08 17.80
CA GLY A 347 -13.30 10.08 17.24
C GLY A 347 -14.00 8.77 16.94
N ILE A 348 -14.06 8.43 15.67
CA ILE A 348 -14.56 7.17 15.16
C ILE A 348 -13.68 6.72 13.99
N CYS A 349 -13.26 5.47 14.00
CA CYS A 349 -12.52 4.87 12.89
C CYS A 349 -12.91 3.41 12.72
N ARG A 350 -12.36 2.75 11.73
CA ARG A 350 -12.40 1.29 11.59
C ARG A 350 -10.99 0.74 11.55
N ASP A 351 -10.82 -0.53 11.90
CA ASP A 351 -9.62 -1.31 11.56
C ASP A 351 -9.79 -2.01 10.19
N ASP A 352 -8.77 -2.76 9.77
CA ASP A 352 -8.80 -3.43 8.46
C ASP A 352 -9.78 -4.61 8.39
N ALA A 353 -10.19 -5.15 9.54
CA ALA A 353 -11.22 -6.18 9.66
C ALA A 353 -12.67 -5.61 9.65
N GLY A 354 -12.82 -4.27 9.56
CA GLY A 354 -14.12 -3.61 9.58
C GLY A 354 -14.72 -3.43 10.98
N ASN A 355 -13.93 -3.61 12.06
CA ASN A 355 -14.41 -3.32 13.39
C ASN A 355 -14.55 -1.80 13.60
N LEU A 356 -15.72 -1.36 14.03
CA LEU A 356 -15.99 0.06 14.32
C LEU A 356 -15.43 0.42 15.69
N ILE A 357 -14.52 1.39 15.72
CA ILE A 357 -13.79 1.81 16.93
C ILE A 357 -14.17 3.24 17.29
N LEU A 358 -14.71 3.43 18.51
CA LEU A 358 -15.04 4.75 19.07
C LEU A 358 -14.11 5.06 20.25
N HIS A 359 -13.52 6.23 20.24
CA HIS A 359 -12.80 6.76 21.40
C HIS A 359 -13.80 7.44 22.34
N THR A 360 -14.12 6.78 23.44
CA THR A 360 -15.25 7.17 24.33
C THR A 360 -14.86 7.90 25.60
N SER A 361 -13.56 7.97 25.93
CA SER A 361 -13.13 8.65 27.17
C SER A 361 -13.32 10.17 27.12
N PRO A 362 -13.84 10.80 28.17
CA PRO A 362 -13.95 12.26 28.27
C PRO A 362 -12.57 12.95 28.26
N ASP A 363 -12.50 14.21 27.79
CA ASP A 363 -11.28 15.02 27.89
C ASP A 363 -10.86 15.21 29.33
N GLY A 364 -9.56 15.08 29.59
CA GLY A 364 -9.01 15.20 30.94
C GLY A 364 -9.38 14.06 31.86
N ALA A 365 -10.02 12.98 31.36
CA ALA A 365 -10.22 11.78 32.16
C ALA A 365 -8.87 11.19 32.59
N SER A 366 -8.80 10.80 33.86
CA SER A 366 -7.69 10.00 34.35
C SER A 366 -7.68 8.61 33.68
N GLU A 367 -6.53 7.98 33.63
CA GLU A 367 -6.41 6.60 33.14
C GLU A 367 -7.31 5.61 33.91
N PRO A 368 -7.79 4.52 33.27
CA PRO A 368 -7.55 4.19 31.87
C PRO A 368 -8.44 4.97 30.90
N LYS A 369 -7.94 5.21 29.68
CA LYS A 369 -8.77 5.65 28.55
C LYS A 369 -9.51 4.46 27.96
N GLN A 370 -10.64 4.71 27.29
CA GLN A 370 -11.48 3.61 26.77
C GLN A 370 -11.75 3.75 25.30
N LEU A 371 -11.72 2.60 24.62
CA LEU A 371 -12.31 2.40 23.30
C LEU A 371 -13.58 1.58 23.44
N THR A 372 -14.63 1.97 22.75
CA THR A 372 -15.81 1.13 22.55
C THR A 372 -15.74 0.61 21.13
N VAL A 373 -15.78 -0.72 20.96
CA VAL A 373 -15.63 -1.36 19.67
C VAL A 373 -16.85 -2.21 19.37
N TYR A 374 -17.34 -2.09 18.13
CA TYR A 374 -18.36 -2.98 17.58
C TYR A 374 -17.72 -3.82 16.49
N LYS A 375 -17.74 -5.13 16.63
CA LYS A 375 -17.21 -6.06 15.62
C LYS A 375 -18.05 -6.00 14.34
N ALA A 376 -17.39 -6.22 13.20
CA ALA A 376 -18.05 -6.26 11.90
C ALA A 376 -19.24 -7.24 11.84
N GLU A 377 -19.16 -8.35 12.59
CA GLU A 377 -20.18 -9.42 12.58
C GLU A 377 -21.10 -9.42 13.78
N ASP A 378 -20.92 -8.50 14.76
CA ASP A 378 -21.61 -8.51 16.03
C ASP A 378 -22.00 -7.08 16.46
N THR A 379 -23.23 -6.89 16.86
CA THR A 379 -23.72 -5.61 17.39
C THR A 379 -23.36 -5.39 18.87
N THR A 380 -22.68 -6.33 19.49
CA THR A 380 -22.26 -6.24 20.89
C THR A 380 -21.10 -5.26 21.04
N ALA A 381 -21.22 -4.33 21.97
CA ALA A 381 -20.16 -3.39 22.32
C ALA A 381 -19.08 -4.05 23.18
N TYR A 382 -17.83 -3.97 22.74
CA TYR A 382 -16.66 -4.38 23.51
C TYR A 382 -15.96 -3.13 24.04
N VAL A 383 -15.68 -3.09 25.34
CA VAL A 383 -14.93 -1.98 25.96
C VAL A 383 -13.50 -2.43 26.22
N ILE A 384 -12.54 -1.68 25.68
CA ILE A 384 -11.12 -1.93 25.82
C ILE A 384 -10.47 -0.77 26.57
N ASP A 385 -9.97 -1.03 27.78
CA ASP A 385 -9.19 -0.07 28.50
C ASP A 385 -7.79 0.05 27.88
N ILE A 386 -7.39 1.27 27.51
CA ILE A 386 -6.07 1.57 26.94
C ILE A 386 -5.31 2.54 27.84
N LYS A 387 -4.01 2.58 27.68
CA LYS A 387 -3.15 3.57 28.36
C LYS A 387 -2.47 4.42 27.32
N LEU A 388 -2.61 5.73 27.44
CA LEU A 388 -1.85 6.72 26.68
C LEU A 388 -0.76 7.30 27.57
N ASN A 389 0.42 7.54 27.01
CA ASN A 389 1.53 8.16 27.76
C ASN A 389 1.28 9.65 28.05
N ASN A 390 0.22 10.19 27.47
CA ASN A 390 -0.15 11.59 27.58
C ASN A 390 -1.65 11.77 27.85
N ASN A 391 -1.97 12.74 28.70
CA ASN A 391 -3.34 13.15 29.04
C ASN A 391 -3.92 14.23 28.11
N GLY A 392 -3.29 14.52 26.98
CA GLY A 392 -3.77 15.49 25.99
C GLY A 392 -5.05 15.05 25.30
N GLN A 393 -5.75 16.01 24.70
CA GLN A 393 -6.88 15.70 23.81
C GLN A 393 -6.45 14.92 22.61
N THR A 394 -7.13 13.81 22.33
CA THR A 394 -6.95 12.94 21.16
C THR A 394 -8.26 12.92 20.38
N ASN A 395 -8.30 13.55 19.19
CA ASN A 395 -9.58 13.79 18.53
C ASN A 395 -9.88 12.82 17.39
N PHE A 396 -8.89 12.41 16.60
CA PHE A 396 -9.12 11.66 15.37
C PHE A 396 -8.29 10.37 15.36
N PRO A 397 -8.73 9.32 16.08
CA PRO A 397 -8.05 8.03 15.99
C PRO A 397 -8.14 7.47 14.58
N THR A 398 -7.11 6.75 14.18
CA THR A 398 -7.13 5.86 13.01
C THR A 398 -6.62 4.50 13.43
N ALA A 399 -6.89 3.47 12.66
CA ALA A 399 -6.48 2.13 13.02
C ALA A 399 -5.99 1.34 11.79
N SER A 400 -5.19 0.30 12.04
CA SER A 400 -4.73 -0.67 11.06
C SER A 400 -4.68 -2.08 11.66
N GLY A 401 -4.67 -3.09 10.81
CA GLY A 401 -4.70 -4.50 11.19
C GLY A 401 -6.07 -4.93 11.73
N ASP A 402 -6.14 -6.09 12.35
CA ASP A 402 -7.32 -6.61 13.04
C ASP A 402 -7.05 -6.65 14.54
N ILE A 403 -7.66 -5.75 15.30
CA ILE A 403 -7.45 -5.65 16.75
C ILE A 403 -7.96 -6.87 17.55
N PHE A 404 -8.77 -7.73 16.94
CA PHE A 404 -9.25 -8.96 17.57
C PHE A 404 -8.46 -10.20 17.19
N SER A 405 -7.62 -10.14 16.17
CA SER A 405 -6.70 -11.25 15.81
C SER A 405 -5.58 -11.40 16.84
N ASP A 406 -4.94 -12.57 16.87
CA ASP A 406 -3.76 -12.82 17.72
C ASP A 406 -2.56 -11.94 17.34
N ALA A 407 -2.37 -11.66 16.05
CA ALA A 407 -1.36 -10.73 15.57
C ALA A 407 -1.65 -9.30 15.98
N GLY A 408 -2.92 -8.97 16.09
CA GLY A 408 -3.43 -7.68 16.53
C GLY A 408 -3.35 -6.59 15.46
N GLY A 409 -3.79 -5.41 15.89
CA GLY A 409 -3.76 -4.18 15.13
C GLY A 409 -3.27 -3.03 15.99
N TYR A 410 -3.28 -1.85 15.39
CA TYR A 410 -2.83 -0.62 16.05
C TYR A 410 -3.89 0.47 15.94
N VAL A 411 -4.00 1.26 17.02
CA VAL A 411 -4.81 2.49 17.03
C VAL A 411 -3.87 3.67 17.25
N TYR A 412 -3.95 4.65 16.36
CA TYR A 412 -3.05 5.79 16.32
C TYR A 412 -3.76 7.03 16.85
N PHE A 413 -3.06 7.79 17.67
CA PHE A 413 -3.52 9.05 18.21
C PHE A 413 -2.45 10.12 18.00
N PHE A 414 -2.85 11.30 17.51
CA PHE A 414 -1.97 12.45 17.49
C PHE A 414 -2.46 13.50 18.49
N PRO A 415 -1.93 13.51 19.73
CA PRO A 415 -2.45 14.35 20.79
C PRO A 415 -2.22 15.85 20.54
N ASN A 416 -3.18 16.66 20.95
CA ASN A 416 -3.09 18.11 20.84
C ASN A 416 -1.88 18.67 21.60
N LYS A 417 -1.18 19.64 21.01
CA LYS A 417 0.00 20.33 21.56
C LYS A 417 1.20 19.43 21.86
N GLN A 418 1.22 18.25 21.26
CA GLN A 418 2.33 17.30 21.39
C GLN A 418 3.07 17.12 20.06
N ASN A 419 4.32 16.71 20.15
CA ASN A 419 5.19 16.44 19.01
C ASN A 419 5.50 14.94 18.88
N PHE A 420 4.52 14.11 19.15
CA PHE A 420 4.57 12.67 18.97
C PHE A 420 3.20 12.09 18.63
N VAL A 421 3.22 10.97 17.93
CA VAL A 421 2.05 10.11 17.70
C VAL A 421 2.10 8.98 18.71
N GLU A 422 0.99 8.70 19.37
CA GLU A 422 0.84 7.53 20.22
C GLU A 422 0.23 6.37 19.42
N VAL A 423 0.91 5.26 19.42
CA VAL A 423 0.52 4.03 18.72
C VAL A 423 0.20 2.97 19.75
N VAL A 424 -1.08 2.63 19.85
CA VAL A 424 -1.61 1.66 20.81
C VAL A 424 -1.75 0.31 20.14
N LYS A 425 -1.03 -0.71 20.60
CA LYS A 425 -1.20 -2.09 20.15
C LYS A 425 -2.32 -2.77 20.91
N ILE A 426 -3.24 -3.40 20.15
CA ILE A 426 -4.33 -4.24 20.66
C ILE A 426 -4.25 -5.59 19.95
N ALA A 427 -4.34 -6.69 20.68
CA ALA A 427 -4.36 -8.03 20.14
C ALA A 427 -5.34 -8.91 20.93
N GLY A 428 -6.09 -9.77 20.24
CA GLY A 428 -7.16 -10.56 20.86
C GLY A 428 -8.20 -9.72 21.59
N GLY A 429 -8.45 -8.48 21.13
CA GLY A 429 -9.36 -7.52 21.77
C GLY A 429 -8.85 -6.97 23.11
N LYS A 430 -7.54 -7.01 23.38
CA LYS A 430 -6.94 -6.55 24.64
C LYS A 430 -5.79 -5.58 24.37
N TYR A 431 -5.67 -4.57 25.22
CA TYR A 431 -4.54 -3.67 25.25
C TYR A 431 -3.23 -4.43 25.48
N VAL A 432 -2.22 -4.16 24.70
CA VAL A 432 -0.87 -4.74 24.81
C VAL A 432 0.14 -3.68 25.26
N SER A 433 0.27 -2.60 24.51
CA SER A 433 1.28 -1.57 24.76
C SER A 433 0.94 -0.25 24.07
N THR A 434 1.62 0.82 24.49
CA THR A 434 1.61 2.12 23.80
C THR A 434 3.03 2.58 23.55
N THR A 435 3.30 2.96 22.31
CA THR A 435 4.58 3.52 21.85
C THR A 435 4.37 4.98 21.46
N SER A 436 5.27 5.87 21.89
CA SER A 436 5.27 7.27 21.47
C SER A 436 6.30 7.49 20.38
N CYS A 437 5.85 7.78 19.18
CA CYS A 437 6.67 8.07 18.01
C CYS A 437 6.89 9.59 17.90
N ALA A 438 8.11 10.07 18.17
CA ALA A 438 8.43 11.50 18.12
C ALA A 438 8.39 12.01 16.67
N VAL A 439 7.63 13.08 16.42
CA VAL A 439 7.46 13.69 15.09
C VAL A 439 7.97 15.13 15.06
N SER A 440 8.17 15.67 13.85
CA SER A 440 8.70 17.04 13.67
C SER A 440 7.66 18.15 13.86
N LEU A 441 6.37 17.82 13.78
CA LEU A 441 5.28 18.78 13.96
C LEU A 441 4.75 18.76 15.39
N THR A 442 4.32 19.91 15.87
CA THR A 442 3.59 19.99 17.13
C THR A 442 2.10 20.06 16.83
N GLY A 443 1.35 19.08 17.32
CA GLY A 443 -0.11 19.03 17.20
C GLY A 443 -0.73 20.27 17.83
N THR A 444 -1.40 21.13 17.04
CA THR A 444 -2.01 22.36 17.54
C THR A 444 -3.42 22.15 18.05
N THR A 445 -4.31 21.59 17.22
CA THR A 445 -5.71 21.32 17.59
C THR A 445 -6.30 20.10 16.92
N ALA A 446 -5.76 19.66 15.79
CA ALA A 446 -6.18 18.47 15.08
C ALA A 446 -4.95 17.84 14.43
N GLY A 447 -4.56 16.70 14.94
CA GLY A 447 -3.58 15.82 14.29
C GLY A 447 -4.31 14.65 13.66
N TYR A 448 -3.81 14.19 12.53
CA TYR A 448 -4.35 13.04 11.80
C TYR A 448 -3.20 12.11 11.37
N VAL A 449 -3.46 10.83 11.39
CA VAL A 449 -2.49 9.81 11.02
C VAL A 449 -3.13 8.93 9.94
N ILE A 450 -2.37 8.58 8.92
CA ILE A 450 -2.75 7.58 7.91
C ILE A 450 -1.76 6.43 8.08
N PRO A 451 -2.20 5.29 8.64
CA PRO A 451 -1.37 4.11 8.80
C PRO A 451 -0.93 3.54 7.45
N ILE A 452 0.24 2.90 7.41
CA ILE A 452 0.76 2.19 6.23
C ILE A 452 1.11 0.76 6.66
N ASP A 453 0.63 -0.23 5.93
CA ASP A 453 1.00 -1.65 6.00
C ASP A 453 0.88 -2.29 7.40
N ASN A 454 -0.02 -1.81 8.26
CA ASN A 454 -0.12 -2.27 9.66
C ASN A 454 1.23 -2.22 10.41
N ASP A 455 2.12 -1.29 10.02
CA ASP A 455 3.42 -1.08 10.67
C ASP A 455 3.33 0.12 11.63
N PRO A 456 3.52 -0.08 12.96
CA PRO A 456 3.45 0.99 13.95
C PRO A 456 4.52 2.08 13.75
N ASN A 457 5.55 1.79 12.98
CA ASN A 457 6.67 2.69 12.69
C ASN A 457 6.62 3.29 11.27
N HIS A 458 5.50 3.09 10.55
CA HIS A 458 5.35 3.57 9.20
C HIS A 458 3.96 4.20 9.00
N PHE A 459 3.89 5.52 8.91
CA PHE A 459 2.64 6.25 8.74
C PHE A 459 2.85 7.66 8.20
N ILE A 460 1.84 8.17 7.54
CA ILE A 460 1.75 9.59 7.20
C ILE A 460 1.08 10.32 8.36
N TYR A 461 1.59 11.49 8.72
CA TYR A 461 0.98 12.33 9.74
C TYR A 461 0.87 13.78 9.29
N GLN A 462 -0.14 14.43 9.81
CA GLN A 462 -0.46 15.82 9.52
C GLN A 462 -0.98 16.51 10.77
N VAL A 463 -0.70 17.80 10.91
CA VAL A 463 -1.41 18.68 11.82
C VAL A 463 -2.08 19.77 11.02
N ARG A 464 -3.12 20.37 11.63
CA ARG A 464 -3.83 21.52 11.09
C ARG A 464 -2.85 22.57 10.53
N SER A 465 -3.09 23.02 9.31
CA SER A 465 -2.32 24.06 8.62
C SER A 465 -0.88 23.68 8.25
N SER A 466 -0.50 22.43 8.36
CA SER A 466 0.78 21.90 7.84
C SER A 466 0.56 20.96 6.67
N GLY A 467 1.62 20.68 5.93
CA GLY A 467 1.64 19.60 4.93
C GLY A 467 1.62 18.23 5.59
N TYR A 468 1.54 17.21 4.75
CA TYR A 468 1.67 15.81 5.15
C TYR A 468 3.14 15.45 5.31
N HIS A 469 3.45 14.65 6.31
CA HIS A 469 4.79 14.15 6.61
C HIS A 469 4.78 12.63 6.67
N LEU A 470 5.82 12.00 6.16
CA LEU A 470 6.02 10.58 6.31
C LEU A 470 6.89 10.31 7.54
N TYR A 471 6.40 9.49 8.47
CA TYR A 471 7.20 8.90 9.55
C TYR A 471 7.59 7.48 9.17
N LYS A 472 8.87 7.16 9.27
CA LYS A 472 9.37 5.81 9.00
C LYS A 472 10.53 5.47 9.92
N ASN A 473 10.35 4.48 10.80
CA ASN A 473 11.40 3.91 11.66
C ASN A 473 12.23 4.94 12.44
N GLY A 474 11.57 5.97 13.03
CA GLY A 474 12.24 7.01 13.81
C GLY A 474 12.71 8.21 12.98
N ASP A 475 12.70 8.13 11.66
CA ASP A 475 12.81 9.31 10.82
C ASP A 475 11.52 10.13 10.92
N LYS A 476 11.67 11.37 11.38
CA LYS A 476 10.57 12.31 11.65
C LYS A 476 9.95 12.90 10.38
N GLY A 477 10.45 12.48 9.24
CA GLY A 477 9.83 12.66 7.95
C GLY A 477 10.17 13.90 7.19
N SER A 478 10.42 13.66 5.92
CA SER A 478 10.33 14.65 4.86
C SER A 478 8.88 15.05 4.64
N TYR A 479 8.65 16.28 4.23
CA TYR A 479 7.36 16.66 3.66
C TYR A 479 7.05 15.72 2.50
N LEU A 480 5.83 15.21 2.43
CA LEU A 480 5.26 14.73 1.18
C LEU A 480 4.99 15.96 0.30
N THR A 481 6.07 16.58 -0.15
CA THR A 481 6.04 17.84 -0.90
C THR A 481 5.70 17.59 -2.34
N THR A 482 4.99 18.56 -2.90
CA THR A 482 4.94 18.70 -4.35
C THR A 482 6.34 19.08 -4.85
N PRO A 483 6.79 18.60 -6.01
CA PRO A 483 8.11 18.90 -6.58
C PRO A 483 8.42 20.38 -6.75
N ASN A 484 7.41 21.23 -6.82
CA ASN A 484 7.53 22.67 -7.00
C ASN A 484 7.60 23.49 -5.70
N GLY A 485 7.85 22.85 -4.55
CA GLY A 485 7.92 23.57 -3.27
C GLY A 485 6.59 24.20 -2.82
N THR A 486 5.52 23.98 -3.57
CA THR A 486 4.18 24.29 -3.10
C THR A 486 3.77 23.21 -2.13
N THR A 487 3.96 23.48 -0.84
CA THR A 487 3.33 22.69 0.22
C THR A 487 1.88 22.44 -0.16
N ALA A 488 1.40 21.18 0.01
CA ALA A 488 -0.04 20.91 0.05
C ALA A 488 -0.70 22.05 0.83
N PRO A 489 -1.83 22.58 0.39
CA PRO A 489 -2.29 23.93 0.73
C PRO A 489 -2.21 24.21 2.22
N SER A 490 -1.20 24.94 2.61
CA SER A 490 -0.83 25.24 3.99
C SER A 490 -1.78 26.20 4.71
N ARG A 491 -2.89 26.56 4.10
CA ARG A 491 -3.76 27.62 4.63
C ARG A 491 -5.06 27.16 5.21
N ASN A 492 -5.42 25.90 5.07
CA ASN A 492 -6.75 25.46 5.46
C ASN A 492 -6.64 24.38 6.51
N ASN A 493 -7.32 24.58 7.59
CA ASN A 493 -7.45 23.74 8.77
C ASN A 493 -7.93 22.31 8.49
N SER A 494 -7.44 21.72 7.43
CA SER A 494 -7.91 20.46 6.86
C SER A 494 -7.02 19.32 7.28
N VAL A 495 -7.61 18.22 7.69
CA VAL A 495 -6.96 16.94 7.88
C VAL A 495 -7.76 15.88 7.12
N GLY A 496 -7.09 14.81 6.75
CA GLY A 496 -7.69 13.68 6.06
C GLY A 496 -6.95 13.36 4.77
N GLY A 497 -6.88 12.09 4.48
CA GLY A 497 -6.25 11.53 3.29
C GLY A 497 -6.36 10.02 3.30
N ALA A 498 -6.01 9.41 2.19
CA ALA A 498 -5.94 7.96 2.05
C ALA A 498 -4.73 7.58 1.18
N LEU A 499 -4.12 6.47 1.53
CA LEU A 499 -3.07 5.83 0.75
C LEU A 499 -3.56 4.46 0.31
N PHE A 500 -3.39 4.12 -0.96
CA PHE A 500 -3.74 2.82 -1.51
C PHE A 500 -2.88 2.50 -2.72
N GLU A 501 -2.76 1.23 -3.02
CA GLU A 501 -2.09 0.76 -4.23
C GLU A 501 -3.07 0.62 -5.38
N LEU A 502 -2.70 1.06 -6.56
CA LEU A 502 -3.47 0.95 -7.78
C LEU A 502 -2.53 0.61 -8.94
N ASN A 503 -2.69 -0.57 -9.54
CA ASN A 503 -1.84 -1.07 -10.63
C ASN A 503 -0.33 -1.06 -10.30
N GLY A 504 0.03 -1.41 -9.07
CA GLY A 504 1.41 -1.39 -8.59
C GLY A 504 1.96 -0.02 -8.22
N HIS A 505 1.13 1.04 -8.27
CA HIS A 505 1.48 2.39 -7.88
C HIS A 505 0.90 2.74 -6.51
N GLU A 506 1.69 3.35 -5.64
CA GLU A 506 1.18 3.95 -4.41
C GLU A 506 0.48 5.27 -4.73
N MET A 507 -0.82 5.31 -4.51
CA MET A 507 -1.65 6.48 -4.77
C MET A 507 -2.02 7.17 -3.45
N PHE A 508 -1.81 8.47 -3.40
CA PHE A 508 -2.15 9.30 -2.25
C PHE A 508 -3.26 10.28 -2.59
N VAL A 509 -4.37 10.17 -1.87
CA VAL A 509 -5.48 11.13 -1.90
C VAL A 509 -5.35 12.06 -0.71
N TYR A 510 -5.44 13.35 -0.96
CA TYR A 510 -5.46 14.36 0.09
C TYR A 510 -6.45 15.47 -0.25
N MET A 511 -6.94 16.14 0.77
CA MET A 511 -7.86 17.26 0.59
C MET A 511 -7.15 18.45 -0.06
N SER A 512 -7.62 18.88 -1.22
CA SER A 512 -7.05 19.99 -2.01
C SER A 512 -7.84 21.30 -1.90
N GLY A 513 -9.08 21.23 -1.43
CA GLY A 513 -9.96 22.37 -1.26
C GLY A 513 -9.80 23.10 0.08
N SER A 514 -10.62 24.13 0.30
CA SER A 514 -10.74 24.72 1.61
C SER A 514 -11.49 23.77 2.56
N HIS A 515 -11.18 23.85 3.85
CA HIS A 515 -11.73 22.97 4.87
C HIS A 515 -13.28 22.98 5.01
N TYR A 516 -13.98 23.86 4.32
CA TYR A 516 -15.45 23.87 4.30
C TYR A 516 -16.06 23.30 3.04
N LYS A 517 -15.27 22.83 2.12
CA LYS A 517 -15.80 22.57 0.78
C LYS A 517 -15.55 21.14 0.28
N GLY A 518 -14.72 20.38 0.98
CA GLY A 518 -14.28 19.09 0.46
C GLY A 518 -13.48 19.23 -0.83
N GLY A 519 -13.44 18.18 -1.59
CA GLY A 519 -12.63 18.08 -2.80
C GLY A 519 -11.23 17.56 -2.51
N TRP A 520 -10.70 16.80 -3.45
CA TRP A 520 -9.45 16.07 -3.24
C TRP A 520 -8.57 16.06 -4.49
N THR A 521 -7.30 15.76 -4.27
CA THR A 521 -6.33 15.52 -5.34
C THR A 521 -5.71 14.15 -5.15
N LEU A 522 -5.63 13.39 -6.23
CA LEU A 522 -4.92 12.11 -6.32
C LEU A 522 -3.51 12.35 -6.88
N ARG A 523 -2.51 11.74 -6.23
CA ARG A 523 -1.12 11.73 -6.67
C ARG A 523 -0.57 10.33 -6.72
N ASP A 524 0.28 10.08 -7.69
CA ASP A 524 1.12 8.91 -7.74
C ASP A 524 2.39 9.15 -6.90
N MET A 525 2.52 8.44 -5.80
CA MET A 525 3.66 8.54 -4.86
C MET A 525 4.88 7.77 -5.35
N THR A 526 4.70 6.83 -6.29
CA THR A 526 5.81 6.12 -6.94
C THR A 526 6.45 6.97 -8.04
N SER A 527 5.75 8.00 -8.50
CA SER A 527 6.29 8.97 -9.45
C SER A 527 7.16 9.99 -8.72
N PRO A 528 8.43 10.19 -9.13
CA PRO A 528 9.32 11.16 -8.48
C PRO A 528 8.83 12.61 -8.61
N GLU A 529 7.96 12.88 -9.56
CA GLU A 529 7.40 14.22 -9.77
C GLU A 529 6.16 14.49 -8.92
N LEU A 530 5.61 13.49 -8.25
CA LEU A 530 4.37 13.59 -7.46
C LEU A 530 3.27 14.37 -8.22
N THR A 531 3.20 14.17 -9.54
CA THR A 531 2.29 14.90 -10.40
C THR A 531 0.84 14.65 -10.00
N PRO A 532 0.00 15.69 -9.87
CA PRO A 532 -1.43 15.47 -9.67
C PRO A 532 -2.01 14.74 -10.87
N MET A 533 -2.60 13.57 -10.64
CA MET A 533 -3.23 12.77 -11.68
C MET A 533 -4.70 13.15 -11.90
N TYR A 534 -5.33 13.59 -10.82
CA TYR A 534 -6.73 14.01 -10.85
C TYR A 534 -7.02 14.97 -9.71
N THR A 535 -7.91 15.92 -9.94
CA THR A 535 -8.42 16.84 -8.90
C THR A 535 -9.95 16.91 -8.95
N GLN A 536 -10.59 16.48 -7.88
CA GLN A 536 -12.04 16.54 -7.69
C GLN A 536 -12.43 17.95 -7.24
N PRO A 537 -13.42 18.57 -7.90
CA PRO A 537 -13.99 19.84 -7.44
C PRO A 537 -14.60 19.75 -6.04
N GLN A 538 -14.80 20.91 -5.44
CA GLN A 538 -15.34 21.05 -4.10
C GLN A 538 -16.77 20.50 -4.01
N LEU A 539 -17.09 19.86 -2.87
CA LEU A 539 -18.40 19.26 -2.59
C LEU A 539 -19.35 20.16 -1.78
N GLY A 540 -18.82 21.20 -1.14
CA GLY A 540 -19.60 22.14 -0.32
C GLY A 540 -19.65 23.52 -0.95
N ASN A 541 -20.72 24.28 -0.67
CA ASN A 541 -20.92 25.62 -1.20
C ASN A 541 -20.20 26.73 -0.37
N GLY A 542 -19.64 26.35 0.78
CA GLY A 542 -18.98 27.28 1.70
C GLY A 542 -19.96 28.15 2.49
N GLY A 543 -19.64 28.50 3.69
CA GLY A 543 -20.50 29.33 4.54
C GLY A 543 -20.41 28.99 6.02
N TYR A 544 -19.67 27.96 6.36
CA TYR A 544 -19.45 27.55 7.75
C TYR A 544 -18.38 28.35 8.45
N ASN A 545 -18.52 28.39 9.76
CA ASN A 545 -17.64 29.07 10.68
C ASN A 545 -16.15 28.81 10.35
N ALA A 546 -15.40 29.87 10.12
CA ALA A 546 -13.97 29.86 9.83
C ALA A 546 -13.10 29.11 10.85
N ASN A 547 -13.68 28.65 11.94
CA ASN A 547 -13.04 27.92 13.03
C ASN A 547 -13.26 26.40 12.97
N ALA A 548 -14.01 25.85 12.01
CA ALA A 548 -14.12 24.43 11.83
C ALA A 548 -12.73 23.85 11.46
N SER A 549 -12.31 22.84 12.23
CA SER A 549 -10.90 22.43 12.22
C SER A 549 -10.63 21.24 11.31
N VAL A 550 -11.61 20.72 10.56
CA VAL A 550 -11.50 19.46 9.84
C VAL A 550 -12.34 19.50 8.58
N GLY A 551 -11.86 18.93 7.51
CA GLY A 551 -12.51 19.08 6.22
C GLY A 551 -13.15 17.81 5.68
N ALA A 552 -12.39 16.75 5.52
CA ALA A 552 -12.88 15.52 4.89
C ALA A 552 -12.19 14.30 5.47
N PHE A 553 -12.92 13.20 5.50
CA PHE A 553 -12.37 11.89 5.83
C PHE A 553 -12.55 10.99 4.62
N PHE A 554 -11.48 10.29 4.26
CA PHE A 554 -11.43 9.43 3.10
C PHE A 554 -11.35 7.97 3.54
N HIS A 555 -12.12 7.14 2.85
CA HIS A 555 -12.13 5.70 2.99
C HIS A 555 -12.00 5.08 1.61
N TRP A 556 -11.47 3.89 1.52
CA TRP A 556 -11.34 3.23 0.24
C TRP A 556 -11.54 1.72 0.35
N GLU A 557 -11.92 1.12 -0.74
CA GLU A 557 -12.07 -0.33 -0.90
C GLU A 557 -11.43 -0.75 -2.20
N ARG A 558 -10.61 -1.79 -2.14
CA ARG A 558 -10.03 -2.40 -3.33
C ARG A 558 -11.09 -3.23 -4.05
N ILE A 559 -11.28 -2.96 -5.31
CA ILE A 559 -12.18 -3.74 -6.18
C ILE A 559 -11.37 -4.79 -6.94
N ASP A 560 -10.24 -4.39 -7.53
CA ASP A 560 -9.26 -5.27 -8.17
C ASP A 560 -7.89 -4.58 -8.23
N SER A 561 -6.92 -5.14 -8.94
CA SER A 561 -5.56 -4.58 -9.02
C SER A 561 -5.48 -3.21 -9.71
N VAL A 562 -6.47 -2.86 -10.52
CA VAL A 562 -6.50 -1.62 -11.32
C VAL A 562 -7.62 -0.67 -10.91
N THR A 563 -8.45 -1.03 -9.91
CA THR A 563 -9.64 -0.26 -9.53
C THR A 563 -9.82 -0.23 -8.01
N VAL A 564 -10.07 0.96 -7.48
CA VAL A 564 -10.50 1.19 -6.10
C VAL A 564 -11.75 2.06 -6.07
N ASN A 565 -12.61 1.86 -5.07
CA ASN A 565 -13.64 2.83 -4.72
C ASN A 565 -13.12 3.74 -3.62
N LEU A 566 -13.22 5.04 -3.84
CA LEU A 566 -12.88 6.08 -2.87
C LEU A 566 -14.17 6.70 -2.35
N TYR A 567 -14.28 6.86 -1.04
CA TYR A 567 -15.43 7.43 -0.37
C TYR A 567 -15.01 8.63 0.48
N GLU A 568 -15.70 9.75 0.35
CA GLU A 568 -15.45 10.96 1.11
C GLU A 568 -16.66 11.30 1.99
N TYR A 569 -16.40 11.49 3.27
CA TYR A 569 -17.28 12.21 4.16
C TYR A 569 -16.79 13.64 4.28
N CYS A 570 -17.51 14.58 3.72
CA CYS A 570 -17.23 16.01 3.83
C CYS A 570 -18.02 16.61 4.98
N LEU A 571 -17.30 17.08 5.98
CA LEU A 571 -17.87 17.53 7.26
C LEU A 571 -18.97 18.58 7.10
N GLY A 572 -20.21 18.22 7.47
CA GLY A 572 -21.39 19.09 7.36
C GLY A 572 -21.92 19.29 5.94
N HIS A 573 -21.24 18.75 4.91
CA HIS A 573 -21.59 18.95 3.50
C HIS A 573 -22.04 17.68 2.77
N GLY A 574 -21.94 16.50 3.39
CA GLY A 574 -22.47 15.27 2.82
C GLY A 574 -21.44 14.17 2.62
N VAL A 575 -21.83 13.19 1.82
CA VAL A 575 -21.01 12.03 1.45
C VAL A 575 -21.02 11.86 -0.07
N ALA A 576 -19.90 11.38 -0.62
CA ALA A 576 -19.76 11.07 -2.03
C ALA A 576 -18.82 9.88 -2.23
N GLY A 577 -18.95 9.22 -3.37
CA GLY A 577 -18.10 8.08 -3.72
C GLY A 577 -17.73 8.08 -5.19
N TRP A 578 -16.53 7.61 -5.48
CA TRP A 578 -15.99 7.50 -6.82
C TRP A 578 -15.30 6.15 -7.02
N GLU A 579 -15.42 5.61 -8.20
CA GLU A 579 -14.53 4.58 -8.71
C GLU A 579 -13.32 5.27 -9.34
N ILE A 580 -12.13 4.88 -8.92
CA ILE A 580 -10.84 5.34 -9.47
C ILE A 580 -10.16 4.14 -10.11
N SER A 581 -9.82 4.23 -11.40
CA SER A 581 -9.23 3.12 -12.13
C SER A 581 -8.13 3.58 -13.07
N THR A 582 -7.12 2.74 -13.30
CA THR A 582 -6.12 2.90 -14.37
C THR A 582 -6.59 2.33 -15.71
N ALA A 583 -7.75 1.70 -15.74
CA ALA A 583 -8.42 1.21 -16.95
C ALA A 583 -9.76 1.94 -17.15
N PRO A 584 -10.27 2.04 -18.38
CA PRO A 584 -11.61 2.59 -18.62
C PRO A 584 -12.66 1.92 -17.75
N HIS A 585 -13.62 2.70 -17.28
CA HIS A 585 -14.71 2.20 -16.42
C HIS A 585 -15.37 0.96 -17.02
N LYS A 586 -15.47 -0.10 -16.21
CA LYS A 586 -16.15 -1.33 -16.58
C LYS A 586 -17.44 -1.46 -15.80
N ILE A 587 -18.56 -1.51 -16.51
CA ILE A 587 -19.84 -1.88 -15.92
C ILE A 587 -19.77 -3.37 -15.58
N ARG A 588 -19.77 -3.70 -14.29
CA ARG A 588 -19.55 -5.06 -13.82
C ARG A 588 -20.81 -5.89 -13.93
N VAL A 589 -20.64 -7.16 -14.26
CA VAL A 589 -21.68 -8.16 -14.16
C VAL A 589 -22.07 -8.32 -12.68
N LYS A 590 -23.37 -8.28 -12.40
CA LYS A 590 -23.95 -8.54 -11.07
C LYS A 590 -24.65 -9.89 -11.01
N ASP A 591 -25.15 -10.38 -12.14
CA ASP A 591 -25.84 -11.65 -12.23
C ASP A 591 -25.96 -12.11 -13.70
N ILE A 592 -26.18 -13.42 -13.90
CA ILE A 592 -26.53 -14.04 -15.18
C ILE A 592 -27.73 -14.94 -14.99
N ALA A 593 -28.68 -14.92 -15.93
CA ALA A 593 -29.80 -15.82 -15.98
C ALA A 593 -29.91 -16.45 -17.37
N ILE A 594 -30.63 -17.58 -17.48
CA ILE A 594 -31.01 -18.18 -18.76
C ILE A 594 -32.51 -18.09 -18.90
N THR A 595 -32.99 -17.69 -20.06
CA THR A 595 -34.40 -17.70 -20.39
C THR A 595 -34.64 -18.58 -21.64
N PRO A 596 -35.66 -19.47 -21.59
CA PRO A 596 -36.43 -19.87 -20.40
C PRO A 596 -35.57 -20.69 -19.43
N THR A 597 -35.98 -20.83 -18.17
CA THR A 597 -35.29 -21.61 -17.13
C THR A 597 -35.48 -23.13 -17.29
N GLU A 598 -36.53 -23.52 -17.99
CA GLU A 598 -36.88 -24.91 -18.31
C GLU A 598 -37.58 -24.97 -19.66
N ILE A 599 -37.30 -26.01 -20.45
CA ILE A 599 -37.94 -26.25 -21.75
C ILE A 599 -38.30 -27.73 -21.85
N THR A 600 -39.55 -28.00 -22.26
CA THR A 600 -40.01 -29.33 -22.69
C THR A 600 -40.48 -29.25 -24.13
N ILE A 601 -39.83 -29.98 -25.05
CA ILE A 601 -40.13 -30.00 -26.50
C ILE A 601 -40.01 -31.40 -27.07
N ASN A 602 -40.54 -31.59 -28.28
CA ASN A 602 -40.46 -32.88 -28.96
C ASN A 602 -39.07 -33.14 -29.50
N THR A 603 -38.71 -34.44 -29.61
CA THR A 603 -37.49 -34.85 -30.34
C THR A 603 -37.55 -34.36 -31.78
N GLY A 604 -36.43 -33.76 -32.22
CA GLY A 604 -36.31 -33.15 -33.56
C GLY A 604 -36.53 -31.62 -33.56
N ASP A 605 -37.25 -31.09 -32.58
CA ASP A 605 -37.40 -29.63 -32.42
C ASP A 605 -36.14 -28.96 -31.87
N THR A 606 -36.08 -27.62 -31.96
CA THR A 606 -34.95 -26.86 -31.50
C THR A 606 -35.33 -26.02 -30.27
N ALA A 607 -34.67 -26.29 -29.16
CA ALA A 607 -34.69 -25.40 -27.99
C ALA A 607 -33.83 -24.14 -28.24
N HIS A 608 -34.37 -22.98 -27.96
CA HIS A 608 -33.69 -21.70 -28.03
C HIS A 608 -33.51 -21.15 -26.62
N LEU A 609 -32.29 -20.76 -26.28
CA LEU A 609 -31.92 -20.25 -25.00
C LEU A 609 -31.22 -18.91 -25.17
N GLN A 610 -31.45 -18.00 -24.24
CA GLN A 610 -30.78 -16.70 -24.17
C GLN A 610 -30.26 -16.47 -22.77
N ALA A 611 -29.00 -16.07 -22.68
CA ALA A 611 -28.42 -15.54 -21.45
C ALA A 611 -28.86 -14.08 -21.29
N ILE A 612 -29.23 -13.73 -20.07
CA ILE A 612 -29.57 -12.36 -19.65
C ILE A 612 -28.55 -11.94 -18.62
N ILE A 613 -27.76 -10.92 -18.94
CA ILE A 613 -26.77 -10.34 -18.05
C ILE A 613 -27.38 -9.14 -17.33
N THR A 614 -27.10 -9.03 -16.05
CA THR A 614 -27.53 -7.90 -15.24
C THR A 614 -26.31 -7.15 -14.70
N PRO A 615 -26.18 -5.82 -14.93
CA PRO A 615 -27.02 -5.02 -15.80
C PRO A 615 -26.80 -5.34 -17.29
N ALA A 616 -27.75 -5.02 -18.16
CA ALA A 616 -27.71 -5.42 -19.57
C ALA A 616 -26.58 -4.76 -20.38
N ASP A 617 -26.06 -3.65 -19.90
CA ASP A 617 -24.93 -2.87 -20.44
C ASP A 617 -23.59 -3.24 -19.77
N ALA A 618 -23.52 -4.35 -19.03
CA ALA A 618 -22.27 -4.84 -18.50
C ALA A 618 -21.20 -4.95 -19.59
N THR A 619 -19.97 -4.54 -19.26
CA THR A 619 -18.87 -4.45 -20.24
C THR A 619 -18.44 -5.81 -20.74
N ASP A 620 -18.44 -6.82 -19.86
CA ASP A 620 -18.15 -8.21 -20.20
C ASP A 620 -19.46 -8.92 -20.56
N GLN A 621 -19.53 -9.44 -21.77
CA GLN A 621 -20.65 -10.19 -22.31
C GLN A 621 -20.24 -11.53 -22.92
N ASP A 622 -19.01 -11.97 -22.64
CA ASP A 622 -18.43 -13.19 -23.19
C ASP A 622 -18.92 -14.44 -22.46
N VAL A 623 -20.17 -14.82 -22.71
CA VAL A 623 -20.80 -15.98 -22.08
C VAL A 623 -20.27 -17.28 -22.69
N THR A 624 -19.80 -18.16 -21.83
CA THR A 624 -19.43 -19.53 -22.19
C THR A 624 -20.57 -20.48 -21.89
N TRP A 625 -20.86 -21.40 -22.82
CA TRP A 625 -21.96 -22.32 -22.71
C TRP A 625 -21.50 -23.77 -22.65
N ARG A 626 -22.15 -24.59 -21.83
CA ARG A 626 -21.90 -26.00 -21.67
C ARG A 626 -23.19 -26.82 -21.65
N MET A 627 -23.18 -28.00 -22.26
CA MET A 627 -24.27 -28.98 -22.20
C MET A 627 -23.82 -30.22 -21.44
N THR A 628 -24.68 -30.72 -20.55
CA THR A 628 -24.47 -31.95 -19.78
C THR A 628 -25.75 -32.76 -19.74
N PRO A 629 -25.74 -34.09 -20.03
CA PRO A 629 -24.60 -34.84 -20.57
C PRO A 629 -24.32 -34.50 -22.04
N THR A 630 -23.10 -34.72 -22.51
CA THR A 630 -22.78 -34.69 -23.94
C THR A 630 -23.28 -35.95 -24.62
N ALA A 631 -24.08 -35.84 -25.70
CA ALA A 631 -24.61 -36.99 -26.45
C ALA A 631 -24.45 -36.80 -27.94
N ARG A 632 -24.10 -37.87 -28.67
CA ARG A 632 -23.98 -37.82 -30.13
C ARG A 632 -25.30 -37.57 -30.85
N THR A 633 -26.43 -37.80 -30.17
CA THR A 633 -27.77 -37.60 -30.65
C THR A 633 -28.29 -36.19 -30.46
N ALA A 634 -27.53 -35.38 -29.72
CA ALA A 634 -27.81 -33.97 -29.44
C ALA A 634 -26.83 -33.05 -30.17
N LYS A 635 -27.36 -31.99 -30.78
CA LYS A 635 -26.54 -30.95 -31.42
C LYS A 635 -26.70 -29.67 -30.64
N PHE A 636 -25.65 -29.30 -29.97
CA PHE A 636 -25.58 -28.05 -29.19
C PHE A 636 -24.74 -27.01 -29.93
N LYS A 637 -25.23 -25.77 -30.03
CA LYS A 637 -24.53 -24.65 -30.64
C LYS A 637 -24.75 -23.40 -29.76
N SER A 638 -23.74 -22.62 -29.61
CA SER A 638 -23.81 -21.33 -28.90
C SER A 638 -23.19 -20.22 -29.75
N ASN A 639 -23.68 -19.00 -29.56
CA ASN A 639 -23.17 -17.79 -30.19
C ASN A 639 -23.44 -16.59 -29.29
N GLY A 640 -22.40 -16.11 -28.59
CA GLY A 640 -22.52 -15.02 -27.61
C GLY A 640 -23.60 -15.34 -26.56
N LEU A 641 -24.59 -14.46 -26.46
CA LEU A 641 -25.67 -14.58 -25.47
C LEU A 641 -26.73 -15.63 -25.80
N THR A 642 -26.62 -16.35 -26.89
CA THR A 642 -27.64 -17.32 -27.34
C THR A 642 -27.10 -18.73 -27.46
N ALA A 643 -27.94 -19.71 -27.19
CA ALA A 643 -27.62 -21.10 -27.45
C ALA A 643 -28.85 -21.88 -28.05
N THR A 644 -28.58 -22.90 -28.80
CA THR A 644 -29.60 -23.81 -29.38
C THR A 644 -29.24 -25.25 -29.11
N LEU A 645 -30.28 -26.05 -28.82
CA LEU A 645 -30.15 -27.48 -28.63
C LEU A 645 -31.22 -28.21 -29.40
N THR A 646 -30.81 -29.25 -30.18
CA THR A 646 -31.70 -30.23 -30.81
C THR A 646 -31.29 -31.62 -30.38
N SER A 647 -32.28 -32.50 -30.15
CA SER A 647 -32.00 -33.93 -29.90
C SER A 647 -32.91 -34.80 -30.73
N THR A 648 -32.36 -35.89 -31.27
CA THR A 648 -33.14 -36.92 -31.98
C THR A 648 -33.61 -38.06 -31.07
N LYS A 649 -33.30 -37.97 -29.77
CA LYS A 649 -33.71 -38.93 -28.73
C LYS A 649 -34.29 -38.21 -27.52
N VAL A 650 -35.24 -38.89 -26.88
CA VAL A 650 -35.77 -38.52 -25.57
C VAL A 650 -34.66 -38.42 -24.54
N GLY A 651 -34.70 -37.41 -23.70
CA GLY A 651 -33.73 -37.22 -22.62
C GLY A 651 -33.71 -35.77 -22.11
N THR A 652 -33.09 -35.62 -20.93
CA THR A 652 -32.91 -34.35 -20.28
C THR A 652 -31.48 -33.89 -20.40
N TYR A 653 -31.28 -32.62 -20.70
CA TYR A 653 -29.99 -31.97 -20.81
C TYR A 653 -29.98 -30.72 -19.94
N THR A 654 -28.94 -30.58 -19.14
CA THR A 654 -28.68 -29.32 -18.41
C THR A 654 -27.76 -28.45 -19.25
N ILE A 655 -28.21 -27.25 -19.55
CA ILE A 655 -27.44 -26.22 -20.22
C ILE A 655 -26.97 -25.23 -19.18
N THR A 656 -25.67 -24.96 -19.14
CA THR A 656 -25.03 -24.00 -18.23
C THR A 656 -24.46 -22.86 -19.05
N ALA A 657 -24.79 -21.65 -18.67
CA ALA A 657 -24.13 -20.42 -19.11
C ALA A 657 -23.23 -19.90 -17.99
N THR A 658 -21.99 -19.54 -18.31
CA THR A 658 -20.99 -19.04 -17.34
C THR A 658 -20.40 -17.72 -17.85
N LEU A 659 -20.30 -16.74 -16.97
CA LEU A 659 -19.66 -15.46 -17.23
C LEU A 659 -18.88 -15.03 -15.97
N GLY A 660 -17.54 -15.13 -16.02
CA GLY A 660 -16.70 -14.97 -14.83
C GLY A 660 -17.09 -15.97 -13.74
N ASP A 661 -17.39 -15.46 -12.55
CA ASP A 661 -17.80 -16.29 -11.40
C ASP A 661 -19.31 -16.58 -11.38
N PHE A 662 -20.08 -16.02 -12.30
CA PHE A 662 -21.53 -16.20 -12.36
C PHE A 662 -21.93 -17.36 -13.25
N GLN A 663 -22.93 -18.15 -12.81
CA GLN A 663 -23.46 -19.26 -13.57
C GLN A 663 -24.98 -19.32 -13.48
N ALA A 664 -25.61 -19.70 -14.61
CA ALA A 664 -27.03 -20.01 -14.68
C ALA A 664 -27.23 -21.34 -15.41
N THR A 665 -28.32 -22.03 -15.09
CA THR A 665 -28.66 -23.32 -15.70
C THR A 665 -30.08 -23.34 -16.24
N CYS A 666 -30.30 -24.13 -17.30
CA CYS A 666 -31.63 -24.42 -17.86
C CYS A 666 -31.71 -25.93 -18.10
N GLU A 667 -32.82 -26.55 -17.73
CA GLU A 667 -33.16 -27.92 -18.09
C GLU A 667 -33.94 -28.00 -19.40
N VAL A 668 -33.47 -28.78 -20.36
CA VAL A 668 -34.14 -29.01 -21.65
C VAL A 668 -34.53 -30.47 -21.74
N ASN A 669 -35.83 -30.73 -21.74
CA ASN A 669 -36.42 -32.06 -21.80
C ASN A 669 -36.97 -32.35 -23.20
N PHE A 670 -36.39 -33.34 -23.88
CA PHE A 670 -36.89 -33.85 -25.15
C PHE A 670 -37.81 -35.05 -24.92
N ILE A 671 -39.08 -34.93 -25.39
CA ILE A 671 -40.09 -35.98 -25.27
C ILE A 671 -40.42 -36.55 -26.65
N ASP A 672 -40.89 -37.78 -26.69
CA ASP A 672 -41.38 -38.40 -27.95
C ASP A 672 -42.73 -37.82 -28.33
N PRO A 673 -42.86 -37.24 -29.53
CA PRO A 673 -44.17 -36.70 -29.99
C PRO A 673 -45.27 -37.75 -30.04
N THR A 674 -44.90 -39.07 -30.07
CA THR A 674 -45.84 -40.16 -30.11
C THR A 674 -46.34 -40.62 -28.73
N THR A 675 -45.65 -40.19 -27.62
CA THR A 675 -46.01 -40.62 -26.26
C THR A 675 -46.89 -39.62 -25.51
N GLY A 676 -47.44 -38.61 -26.20
CA GLY A 676 -48.37 -37.65 -25.62
C GLY A 676 -49.74 -38.19 -25.17
N VAL A 677 -49.90 -39.51 -25.12
CA VAL A 677 -50.98 -40.20 -24.43
C VAL A 677 -50.38 -40.91 -23.24
N SER A 678 -50.42 -40.30 -22.05
CA SER A 678 -50.24 -41.03 -20.81
C SER A 678 -51.27 -42.16 -20.79
N ASP A 679 -50.83 -43.42 -20.67
CA ASP A 679 -51.71 -44.55 -20.39
C ASP A 679 -52.53 -44.21 -19.15
N VAL A 680 -53.75 -43.79 -19.39
CA VAL A 680 -54.78 -43.81 -18.35
C VAL A 680 -55.06 -45.31 -18.11
N GLN A 681 -54.62 -45.85 -16.96
CA GLN A 681 -55.08 -47.13 -16.48
C GLN A 681 -56.61 -47.10 -16.46
N THR A 682 -57.18 -47.73 -17.45
CA THR A 682 -58.61 -47.96 -17.54
C THR A 682 -59.03 -48.96 -16.50
N SER A 683 -59.59 -48.50 -15.36
CA SER A 683 -60.64 -49.26 -14.70
C SER A 683 -61.70 -49.47 -15.75
N SER A 684 -62.19 -50.67 -15.89
CA SER A 684 -63.07 -51.25 -16.92
C SER A 684 -64.40 -50.52 -17.17
N GLU A 685 -64.33 -49.25 -17.60
CA GLU A 685 -65.53 -48.53 -18.09
C GLU A 685 -65.27 -48.04 -19.52
N GLU A 686 -66.22 -48.38 -20.40
CA GLU A 686 -66.12 -48.24 -21.87
C GLU A 686 -65.97 -46.75 -22.29
N VAL A 687 -64.78 -46.34 -22.67
CA VAL A 687 -64.48 -45.04 -23.28
C VAL A 687 -64.71 -45.16 -24.79
N LYS A 688 -65.64 -44.46 -25.36
CA LYS A 688 -65.93 -44.49 -26.84
C LYS A 688 -65.44 -43.22 -27.51
N LYS A 689 -64.68 -43.38 -28.58
CA LYS A 689 -64.35 -42.29 -29.50
C LYS A 689 -65.49 -42.07 -30.42
N VAL A 690 -66.00 -40.85 -30.49
CA VAL A 690 -67.15 -40.50 -31.34
C VAL A 690 -66.76 -39.31 -32.22
N ILE A 691 -67.15 -39.36 -33.51
CA ILE A 691 -67.01 -38.24 -34.43
C ILE A 691 -68.33 -37.61 -34.54
N GLN A 692 -68.51 -36.36 -34.09
CA GLN A 692 -69.70 -35.58 -34.20
C GLN A 692 -69.40 -34.20 -34.82
N GLY A 693 -70.06 -33.86 -35.93
CA GLY A 693 -69.81 -32.62 -36.64
C GLY A 693 -68.40 -32.45 -37.21
N GLY A 694 -67.69 -33.58 -37.50
CA GLY A 694 -66.30 -33.56 -38.04
C GLY A 694 -65.21 -33.39 -37.01
N GLN A 695 -65.57 -33.35 -35.75
CA GLN A 695 -64.56 -33.28 -34.63
C GLN A 695 -64.50 -34.62 -33.90
N LEU A 696 -63.27 -35.01 -33.52
CA LEU A 696 -63.02 -36.20 -32.69
C LEU A 696 -63.33 -35.84 -31.24
N LEU A 697 -64.27 -36.53 -30.61
CA LEU A 697 -64.71 -36.37 -29.25
C LEU A 697 -64.52 -37.65 -28.47
N ILE A 698 -64.25 -37.57 -27.17
CA ILE A 698 -64.14 -38.68 -26.24
C ILE A 698 -65.40 -38.68 -25.36
N ARG A 699 -66.12 -39.82 -25.38
CA ARG A 699 -67.27 -40.06 -24.53
C ARG A 699 -66.93 -41.00 -23.40
N HIS A 700 -67.05 -40.54 -22.19
CA HIS A 700 -66.91 -41.32 -20.96
C HIS A 700 -68.20 -41.17 -20.15
N ASN A 701 -68.89 -42.22 -19.96
CA ASN A 701 -70.27 -42.18 -19.40
C ASN A 701 -71.20 -41.19 -20.15
N GLU A 702 -71.83 -40.29 -19.47
CA GLU A 702 -72.65 -39.28 -20.04
C GLU A 702 -71.95 -37.95 -20.44
N GLN A 703 -70.65 -37.89 -20.23
CA GLN A 703 -69.89 -36.69 -20.60
C GLN A 703 -69.14 -36.87 -21.92
N ILE A 704 -69.28 -35.84 -22.78
CA ILE A 704 -68.52 -35.75 -24.03
C ILE A 704 -67.49 -34.61 -23.88
N VAL A 705 -66.27 -34.89 -24.11
CA VAL A 705 -65.17 -33.93 -24.09
C VAL A 705 -64.46 -33.89 -25.43
N ASN A 706 -63.84 -32.73 -25.78
CA ASN A 706 -62.98 -32.63 -26.94
C ASN A 706 -61.62 -33.18 -26.61
N VAL A 707 -60.73 -33.25 -27.58
CA VAL A 707 -59.34 -33.76 -27.41
C VAL A 707 -58.46 -32.95 -26.44
N LEU A 708 -58.93 -31.79 -26.00
CA LEU A 708 -58.28 -30.95 -24.98
C LEU A 708 -58.89 -31.17 -23.60
N GLY A 709 -59.84 -32.11 -23.41
CA GLY A 709 -60.48 -32.40 -22.13
C GLY A 709 -61.56 -31.43 -21.74
N GLN A 710 -62.02 -30.55 -22.63
CA GLN A 710 -63.07 -29.59 -22.38
C GLN A 710 -64.46 -30.20 -22.71
N SER A 711 -65.40 -30.06 -21.78
CA SER A 711 -66.81 -30.56 -21.98
C SER A 711 -67.42 -29.90 -23.16
N VAL A 712 -68.02 -30.73 -24.09
CA VAL A 712 -68.78 -30.27 -25.22
C VAL A 712 -70.27 -30.53 -24.90
N LYS A 713 -71.08 -29.46 -24.89
CA LYS A 713 -72.53 -29.55 -24.66
C LYS A 713 -73.24 -30.07 -25.85
#